data_98e96592e32a37b9131cb91edd12f098
#
_entry.id   98e96592e32a37b9131cb91edd12f098
#
_cell.length_a   1.000
_cell.length_b   1.000
_cell.length_c   1.000
_cell.angle_alpha   90.00
_cell.angle_beta   90.00
_cell.angle_gamma   90.00
#
_symmetry.space_group_name_H-M   'P 1'
#
loop_
_entity.id
_entity.type
_entity.pdbx_description
1 polymer ?
#
loop_
_entity_poly.entity_id
_entity_poly.type
_entity_poly.pdbx_seq_one_letter_code
_entity_poly.pdbx_strand_id
1 'polypeptide(L)'
;VKFTDSLKKRVAKAQKKIVLPESNSRRVLRAAERIRDEEFARIILIGKPRRIVETAAKYQIDLNGIEIIDPETYPMLDKFSKYLVDRQAEPSMTVETARKMLTTEYGFFGTGLGSGYAIDLNGTSITVPELDYLDHTDLIVDARQPMTVEKARKILIEDYNFFGACLVAFDIVDGMVSGAATTSFDVIHAGLQVIGMHPGTETLTSSMIMITRTPQYGDNGIFVLGDCGVIMEPTATQLADIARVCASRARITAQILDPKVVFLSYSTDGSGEGPTVEKIHEAIQLLKEQNADFMYDGEMQVDAALSPQICAHKFPESKINGQANVLVFPNLNTANVCYKMMQRLAGATVLGPLFQGLAKPVMDVSRGCSVEEIVSVVAVCCSDAVFLEAERERDIAFTSRFEKLDKRVAVDQRNASIQFDPEKCKNCTLCRRRCAQTMSITDYYSLPSTGDIPICVHCGQCSLTCMFGATTTVSQVEKVQEAISDPNKVVIFQIAPAVRVALGEEFGLPFGSIVKGKTITALRKLGADYVFDTNFGADLTVMEEASEFLERLKNHKEQLPLFTSCCSSWVEFVEIYFPEIISHLATTRSPISSLSSIIKTYFAKKADIPPDKIVNVCVTPCTSKKSEILRPELNGAAHYWDTRDMRDTDLCITTRELAQWIKEKRLGFNTLEDSNYDSLLGEASGAGIIFGNSGGVMEAILRTAHFLHTGEHISEYFLHFEPIRGVEGIKTASVMFDDDVINVAAISGLANARKFINTIERRHAWKKYSLIEVMACPGGCIGGGGQPRTKLSQAVEAKKARVASLYRLDDECDIHASWENQELRMLYKDFLEGPLSYMSTLLLHTHFFNKHYMLGKDDQVEPKK
;
A
#
# COMPACT_ATOMS: atom_id res chain seq x y z
N VAL A 1 -12.85 33.70 -4.85
CA VAL A 1 -13.36 33.86 -6.23
C VAL A 1 -12.58 32.95 -7.20
N LYS A 2 -11.23 33.03 -7.27
CA LYS A 2 -10.45 32.22 -8.23
C LYS A 2 -10.55 30.69 -8.02
N PHE A 3 -10.63 30.21 -6.76
CA PHE A 3 -10.71 28.78 -6.46
C PHE A 3 -12.05 28.17 -6.91
N THR A 4 -13.18 28.77 -6.51
CA THR A 4 -14.52 28.28 -6.88
C THR A 4 -14.76 28.34 -8.38
N ASP A 5 -14.28 29.38 -9.07
CA ASP A 5 -14.37 29.49 -10.52
C ASP A 5 -13.53 28.41 -11.24
N SER A 6 -12.33 28.10 -10.70
CA SER A 6 -11.49 27.00 -11.21
C SER A 6 -12.18 25.65 -11.01
N LEU A 7 -12.80 25.43 -9.84
CA LEU A 7 -13.53 24.21 -9.52
C LEU A 7 -14.73 24.01 -10.46
N LYS A 8 -15.56 25.06 -10.67
CA LYS A 8 -16.69 25.03 -11.59
C LYS A 8 -16.27 24.68 -13.04
N LYS A 9 -15.21 25.31 -13.55
CA LYS A 9 -14.67 25.00 -14.88
C LYS A 9 -14.21 23.55 -15.02
N ARG A 10 -13.63 23.01 -13.97
CA ARG A 10 -13.15 21.61 -13.95
C ARG A 10 -14.30 20.60 -14.02
N VAL A 11 -15.37 20.82 -13.27
CA VAL A 11 -16.52 19.90 -13.21
C VAL A 11 -17.53 20.09 -14.34
N ALA A 12 -17.50 21.24 -15.03
CA ALA A 12 -18.46 21.58 -16.09
C ALA A 12 -18.56 20.53 -17.21
N LYS A 13 -17.45 19.90 -17.59
CA LYS A 13 -17.44 18.87 -18.65
C LYS A 13 -18.23 17.61 -18.28
N ALA A 14 -18.31 17.29 -17.00
CA ALA A 14 -18.97 16.07 -16.53
C ALA A 14 -20.49 16.19 -16.44
N GLN A 15 -21.04 17.43 -16.45
CA GLN A 15 -22.49 17.72 -16.41
C GLN A 15 -23.24 16.89 -15.36
N LYS A 16 -22.69 16.80 -14.13
CA LYS A 16 -23.27 16.01 -13.05
C LYS A 16 -24.65 16.49 -12.63
N LYS A 17 -25.54 15.56 -12.30
CA LYS A 17 -26.89 15.83 -11.81
C LYS A 17 -26.88 15.91 -10.30
N ILE A 18 -27.21 17.07 -9.74
CA ILE A 18 -27.26 17.26 -8.29
C ILE A 18 -28.69 17.61 -7.88
N VAL A 19 -29.18 16.94 -6.85
CA VAL A 19 -30.51 17.20 -6.30
C VAL A 19 -30.41 18.19 -5.13
N LEU A 20 -31.33 19.17 -5.14
CA LEU A 20 -31.53 20.16 -4.07
C LEU A 20 -32.94 19.94 -3.47
N PRO A 21 -33.06 19.23 -2.32
CA PRO A 21 -34.34 18.87 -1.74
C PRO A 21 -35.16 20.08 -1.26
N GLU A 22 -34.52 21.14 -0.78
CA GLU A 22 -35.18 22.25 -0.10
C GLU A 22 -35.70 23.34 -1.06
N SER A 23 -36.47 22.94 -2.04
CA SER A 23 -36.99 23.78 -3.13
C SER A 23 -38.01 24.85 -2.72
N ASN A 24 -38.44 24.91 -1.46
CA ASN A 24 -39.21 26.01 -0.91
C ASN A 24 -38.32 27.21 -0.48
N SER A 25 -37.02 27.05 -0.43
CA SER A 25 -36.09 28.11 -0.05
C SER A 25 -35.76 29.03 -1.22
N ARG A 26 -35.98 30.35 -1.06
CA ARG A 26 -35.58 31.36 -2.03
C ARG A 26 -34.10 31.24 -2.42
N ARG A 27 -33.23 30.95 -1.46
CA ARG A 27 -31.78 30.84 -1.70
C ARG A 27 -31.44 29.64 -2.56
N VAL A 28 -32.10 28.49 -2.31
CA VAL A 28 -31.92 27.26 -3.09
C VAL A 28 -32.40 27.46 -4.53
N LEU A 29 -33.59 28.07 -4.73
CA LEU A 29 -34.07 28.38 -6.07
C LEU A 29 -33.16 29.35 -6.83
N ARG A 30 -32.64 30.39 -6.17
CA ARG A 30 -31.70 31.32 -6.79
C ARG A 30 -30.35 30.67 -7.10
N ALA A 31 -29.90 29.71 -6.27
CA ALA A 31 -28.72 28.92 -6.54
C ALA A 31 -28.93 28.00 -7.75
N ALA A 32 -30.09 27.36 -7.84
CA ALA A 32 -30.44 26.49 -8.96
C ALA A 32 -30.43 27.24 -10.31
N GLU A 33 -31.07 28.43 -10.34
CA GLU A 33 -31.07 29.33 -11.51
C GLU A 33 -29.60 29.67 -11.92
N ARG A 34 -28.80 30.10 -10.97
CA ARG A 34 -27.42 30.47 -11.22
C ARG A 34 -26.54 29.32 -11.69
N ILE A 35 -26.71 28.12 -11.14
CA ILE A 35 -25.94 26.93 -11.55
C ILE A 35 -26.29 26.55 -12.98
N ARG A 36 -27.57 26.63 -13.37
CA ARG A 36 -28.02 26.45 -14.73
C ARG A 36 -27.34 27.45 -15.67
N ASP A 37 -27.38 28.75 -15.30
CA ASP A 37 -26.84 29.85 -16.15
C ASP A 37 -25.29 29.77 -16.27
N GLU A 38 -24.61 29.26 -15.24
CA GLU A 38 -23.16 28.98 -15.24
C GLU A 38 -22.80 27.62 -15.90
N GLU A 39 -23.75 26.81 -16.28
CA GLU A 39 -23.66 25.56 -17.07
C GLU A 39 -22.66 24.52 -16.52
N PHE A 40 -22.36 24.48 -15.22
CA PHE A 40 -21.39 23.53 -14.67
C PHE A 40 -22.01 22.27 -14.07
N ALA A 41 -23.34 22.24 -13.81
CA ALA A 41 -24.08 21.07 -13.32
C ALA A 41 -25.55 21.15 -13.74
N ARG A 42 -26.23 19.99 -13.71
CA ARG A 42 -27.68 19.90 -13.90
C ARG A 42 -28.35 19.80 -12.54
N ILE A 43 -29.29 20.70 -12.27
CA ILE A 43 -30.02 20.74 -10.99
C ILE A 43 -31.37 20.08 -11.10
N ILE A 44 -31.72 19.28 -10.09
CA ILE A 44 -33.05 18.70 -9.89
C ILE A 44 -33.60 19.25 -8.57
N LEU A 45 -34.81 19.74 -8.58
CA LEU A 45 -35.56 20.20 -7.43
C LEU A 45 -36.62 19.18 -7.03
N ILE A 46 -36.89 19.04 -5.72
CA ILE A 46 -37.89 18.12 -5.20
C ILE A 46 -39.06 18.89 -4.61
N GLY A 47 -40.27 18.49 -4.92
CA GLY A 47 -41.51 19.02 -4.31
C GLY A 47 -42.61 19.23 -5.30
N LYS A 48 -43.70 19.82 -4.84
CA LYS A 48 -44.92 20.08 -5.68
C LYS A 48 -44.61 21.16 -6.71
N PRO A 49 -44.65 20.86 -8.01
CA PRO A 49 -44.21 21.80 -9.07
C PRO A 49 -44.95 23.14 -8.99
N ARG A 50 -46.25 23.12 -8.74
CA ARG A 50 -47.05 24.32 -8.62
C ARG A 50 -46.54 25.28 -7.54
N ARG A 51 -46.21 24.77 -6.35
CA ARG A 51 -45.68 25.57 -5.22
C ARG A 51 -44.30 26.13 -5.53
N ILE A 52 -43.43 25.35 -6.17
CA ILE A 52 -42.08 25.77 -6.53
C ILE A 52 -42.16 26.90 -7.55
N VAL A 53 -42.96 26.76 -8.59
CA VAL A 53 -43.15 27.79 -9.63
C VAL A 53 -43.79 29.06 -9.05
N GLU A 54 -44.75 28.97 -8.18
CA GLU A 54 -45.38 30.13 -7.49
C GLU A 54 -44.32 30.86 -6.63
N THR A 55 -43.47 30.09 -5.89
CA THR A 55 -42.39 30.67 -5.09
C THR A 55 -41.34 31.35 -5.98
N ALA A 56 -40.90 30.70 -7.05
CA ALA A 56 -39.95 31.26 -7.99
C ALA A 56 -40.47 32.56 -8.64
N ALA A 57 -41.74 32.59 -9.07
CA ALA A 57 -42.38 33.77 -9.65
C ALA A 57 -42.42 34.95 -8.65
N LYS A 58 -42.73 34.66 -7.35
CA LYS A 58 -42.73 35.68 -6.30
C LYS A 58 -41.40 36.40 -6.14
N TYR A 59 -40.30 35.71 -6.40
CA TYR A 59 -38.92 36.22 -6.23
C TYR A 59 -38.23 36.53 -7.56
N GLN A 60 -38.95 36.47 -8.68
CA GLN A 60 -38.43 36.72 -10.04
C GLN A 60 -37.22 35.80 -10.34
N ILE A 61 -37.41 34.50 -10.12
CA ILE A 61 -36.40 33.46 -10.39
C ILE A 61 -36.89 32.66 -11.61
N ASP A 62 -36.01 32.51 -12.60
CA ASP A 62 -36.31 31.70 -13.77
C ASP A 62 -35.90 30.24 -13.58
N LEU A 63 -36.88 29.35 -13.64
CA LEU A 63 -36.68 27.88 -13.50
C LEU A 63 -36.71 27.14 -14.84
N ASN A 64 -36.73 27.87 -15.99
CA ASN A 64 -36.72 27.21 -17.29
C ASN A 64 -35.52 26.30 -17.46
N GLY A 65 -35.75 25.04 -17.86
CA GLY A 65 -34.68 24.04 -18.03
C GLY A 65 -34.24 23.35 -16.74
N ILE A 66 -34.84 23.66 -15.57
CA ILE A 66 -34.58 22.95 -14.30
C ILE A 66 -35.69 21.91 -14.08
N GLU A 67 -35.28 20.66 -13.88
CA GLU A 67 -36.19 19.55 -13.65
C GLU A 67 -36.77 19.62 -12.23
N ILE A 68 -38.06 19.40 -12.08
CA ILE A 68 -38.77 19.33 -10.80
C ILE A 68 -39.39 17.94 -10.66
N ILE A 69 -39.10 17.25 -9.60
CA ILE A 69 -39.65 15.92 -9.26
C ILE A 69 -40.65 16.05 -8.11
N ASP A 70 -41.89 15.61 -8.35
CA ASP A 70 -42.90 15.46 -7.28
C ASP A 70 -42.84 14.04 -6.70
N PRO A 71 -42.48 13.87 -5.42
CA PRO A 71 -42.41 12.57 -4.78
C PRO A 71 -43.72 11.77 -4.84
N GLU A 72 -44.88 12.46 -4.71
CA GLU A 72 -46.18 11.79 -4.70
C GLU A 72 -46.52 11.06 -6.02
N THR A 73 -46.08 11.61 -7.14
CA THR A 73 -46.35 11.10 -8.49
C THR A 73 -45.15 10.37 -9.13
N TYR A 74 -44.07 10.25 -8.41
CA TYR A 74 -42.85 9.69 -8.98
C TYR A 74 -42.96 8.18 -9.24
N PRO A 75 -42.65 7.68 -10.46
CA PRO A 75 -42.91 6.29 -10.84
C PRO A 75 -42.19 5.24 -9.99
N MET A 76 -41.08 5.60 -9.35
CA MET A 76 -40.30 4.68 -8.54
C MET A 76 -40.59 4.76 -7.03
N LEU A 77 -41.59 5.52 -6.60
CA LEU A 77 -41.89 5.71 -5.18
C LEU A 77 -42.12 4.37 -4.43
N ASP A 78 -42.84 3.43 -5.04
CA ASP A 78 -43.06 2.10 -4.43
C ASP A 78 -41.74 1.28 -4.33
N LYS A 79 -40.85 1.41 -5.32
CA LYS A 79 -39.55 0.76 -5.28
C LYS A 79 -38.64 1.36 -4.20
N PHE A 80 -38.68 2.69 -4.03
CA PHE A 80 -37.97 3.37 -2.97
C PHE A 80 -38.49 3.00 -1.59
N SER A 81 -39.83 2.92 -1.45
CA SER A 81 -40.47 2.52 -0.19
C SER A 81 -40.07 1.12 0.23
N LYS A 82 -40.07 0.17 -0.71
CA LYS A 82 -39.59 -1.20 -0.45
C LYS A 82 -38.11 -1.24 -0.10
N TYR A 83 -37.30 -0.49 -0.81
CA TYR A 83 -35.85 -0.39 -0.54
C TYR A 83 -35.57 0.12 0.88
N LEU A 84 -36.29 1.14 1.38
CA LEU A 84 -36.14 1.62 2.76
C LEU A 84 -36.50 0.55 3.79
N VAL A 85 -37.53 -0.26 3.54
CA VAL A 85 -37.89 -1.39 4.40
C VAL A 85 -36.80 -2.43 4.44
N ASP A 86 -36.27 -2.82 3.27
CA ASP A 86 -35.20 -3.83 3.14
C ASP A 86 -33.93 -3.36 3.82
N ARG A 87 -33.54 -2.07 3.66
CA ARG A 87 -32.36 -1.47 4.32
C ARG A 87 -32.44 -1.49 5.84
N GLN A 88 -33.63 -1.28 6.42
CA GLN A 88 -33.80 -1.32 7.86
C GLN A 88 -33.75 -2.74 8.44
N ALA A 89 -34.03 -3.76 7.62
CA ALA A 89 -33.93 -5.16 8.01
C ALA A 89 -32.47 -5.72 7.99
N GLU A 90 -31.51 -4.99 7.41
CA GLU A 90 -30.10 -5.42 7.39
C GLU A 90 -29.44 -5.29 8.78
N PRO A 91 -28.77 -6.36 9.29
CA PRO A 91 -28.18 -6.36 10.64
C PRO A 91 -27.06 -5.32 10.84
N SER A 92 -26.47 -4.84 9.75
CA SER A 92 -25.36 -3.87 9.77
C SER A 92 -25.78 -2.42 10.03
N MET A 93 -27.09 -2.12 9.99
CA MET A 93 -27.62 -0.77 10.16
C MET A 93 -28.93 -0.80 10.96
N THR A 94 -28.89 -1.33 12.18
CA THR A 94 -30.03 -1.20 13.10
C THR A 94 -30.18 0.27 13.49
N VAL A 95 -31.44 0.71 13.75
CA VAL A 95 -31.70 2.03 14.31
C VAL A 95 -30.90 2.27 15.58
N GLU A 96 -30.58 1.21 16.31
CA GLU A 96 -29.76 1.23 17.52
C GLU A 96 -28.28 1.50 17.19
N THR A 97 -27.75 0.95 16.09
CA THR A 97 -26.40 1.25 15.59
C THR A 97 -26.30 2.69 15.08
N ALA A 98 -27.28 3.13 14.28
CA ALA A 98 -27.36 4.52 13.82
C ALA A 98 -27.59 5.49 15.01
N ARG A 99 -28.41 5.11 16.00
CA ARG A 99 -28.63 5.88 17.22
C ARG A 99 -27.38 5.91 18.11
N LYS A 100 -26.67 4.81 18.25
CA LYS A 100 -25.40 4.73 18.99
C LYS A 100 -24.32 5.54 18.31
N MET A 101 -24.19 5.49 16.98
CA MET A 101 -23.32 6.37 16.21
C MET A 101 -23.69 7.84 16.41
N LEU A 102 -24.96 8.19 16.32
CA LEU A 102 -25.42 9.56 16.43
C LEU A 102 -25.46 10.11 17.86
N THR A 103 -25.62 9.26 18.89
CA THR A 103 -25.74 9.71 20.29
C THR A 103 -24.49 9.50 21.11
N THR A 104 -23.72 8.45 20.90
CA THR A 104 -22.50 8.14 21.68
C THR A 104 -21.23 8.52 20.96
N GLU A 105 -21.15 8.28 19.65
CA GLU A 105 -19.93 8.52 18.88
C GLU A 105 -19.89 9.91 18.23
N TYR A 106 -21.03 10.45 17.83
CA TYR A 106 -21.11 11.75 17.13
C TYR A 106 -21.75 12.87 17.98
N GLY A 107 -22.23 12.57 19.19
CA GLY A 107 -22.65 13.56 20.19
C GLY A 107 -23.62 14.64 19.73
N PHE A 108 -24.48 14.35 18.75
CA PHE A 108 -25.29 15.34 18.02
C PHE A 108 -26.50 15.90 18.79
N PHE A 109 -26.66 15.56 20.08
CA PHE A 109 -27.77 16.04 20.91
C PHE A 109 -27.42 17.33 21.65
N GLY A 110 -27.44 18.46 20.98
CA GLY A 110 -27.13 19.72 21.68
C GLY A 110 -27.70 21.00 21.13
N THR A 111 -28.31 21.02 19.95
CA THR A 111 -28.89 22.29 19.46
C THR A 111 -30.14 22.06 18.64
N GLY A 112 -31.28 21.83 19.31
CA GLY A 112 -32.59 21.99 18.64
C GLY A 112 -33.63 20.91 18.79
N LEU A 113 -33.67 20.20 19.92
CA LEU A 113 -34.90 19.52 20.36
C LEU A 113 -35.54 20.34 21.46
N GLY A 114 -36.37 21.29 21.08
CA GLY A 114 -37.45 21.79 21.93
C GLY A 114 -38.54 20.77 21.96
N SER A 115 -38.94 20.43 23.17
CA SER A 115 -40.12 19.80 23.69
C SER A 115 -39.92 18.42 24.32
N GLY A 116 -40.29 18.40 25.57
CA GLY A 116 -40.21 17.38 26.57
C GLY A 116 -40.65 15.96 26.17
N TYR A 117 -39.67 15.07 26.08
CA TYR A 117 -39.89 13.65 26.13
C TYR A 117 -39.16 13.02 27.32
N ALA A 118 -39.90 12.23 28.09
CA ALA A 118 -39.35 11.40 29.14
C ALA A 118 -38.72 10.15 28.52
N ILE A 119 -37.43 9.94 28.71
CA ILE A 119 -36.73 8.71 28.34
C ILE A 119 -36.66 7.86 29.61
N ASP A 120 -37.33 6.72 29.59
CA ASP A 120 -37.21 5.71 30.64
C ASP A 120 -36.01 4.80 30.28
N LEU A 121 -34.91 4.96 30.97
CA LEU A 121 -33.77 4.07 30.97
C LEU A 121 -33.75 3.35 32.32
N ASN A 122 -34.28 2.14 32.34
CA ASN A 122 -34.26 1.25 33.51
C ASN A 122 -34.98 1.82 34.78
N GLY A 123 -36.15 2.46 34.61
CA GLY A 123 -36.96 2.92 35.73
C GLY A 123 -36.64 4.32 36.27
N THR A 124 -35.80 5.10 35.54
CA THR A 124 -35.55 6.50 35.92
C THR A 124 -36.03 7.44 34.81
N SER A 125 -37.05 8.21 35.09
CA SER A 125 -37.66 9.18 34.17
C SER A 125 -36.97 10.54 34.28
N ILE A 126 -36.37 11.03 33.19
CA ILE A 126 -35.77 12.38 33.12
C ILE A 126 -36.64 13.25 32.21
N THR A 127 -37.20 14.31 32.76
CA THR A 127 -38.06 15.30 32.05
C THR A 127 -37.16 16.46 31.53
N VAL A 128 -37.26 16.77 30.24
CA VAL A 128 -36.61 17.94 29.62
C VAL A 128 -37.68 18.99 29.30
N PRO A 129 -37.48 20.29 29.58
CA PRO A 129 -38.50 21.32 29.44
C PRO A 129 -38.82 21.66 27.98
N GLU A 130 -40.10 22.02 27.74
CA GLU A 130 -40.68 22.43 26.44
C GLU A 130 -40.13 23.75 25.92
N LEU A 131 -39.78 23.74 24.60
CA LEU A 131 -39.72 24.95 23.77
C LEU A 131 -40.43 24.69 22.43
N ASP A 132 -41.44 25.50 22.20
CA ASP A 132 -42.31 25.49 21.00
C ASP A 132 -41.55 25.72 19.71
N TYR A 133 -41.52 24.72 18.81
CA TYR A 133 -41.47 24.90 17.34
C TYR A 133 -41.94 23.64 16.60
N LEU A 134 -43.09 23.76 15.91
CA LEU A 134 -43.63 23.00 14.76
C LEU A 134 -43.37 21.47 14.65
N ASP A 135 -44.41 20.79 14.94
CA ASP A 135 -45.13 19.66 14.33
C ASP A 135 -44.47 18.86 13.19
N HIS A 136 -43.35 18.20 13.44
CA HIS A 136 -42.84 17.09 12.62
C HIS A 136 -42.32 15.91 13.47
N THR A 137 -42.68 15.83 14.74
CA THR A 137 -42.20 14.86 15.72
C THR A 137 -42.82 13.47 15.61
N ASP A 138 -43.85 13.29 14.78
CA ASP A 138 -44.46 11.98 14.52
C ASP A 138 -43.64 11.07 13.59
N LEU A 139 -42.54 11.56 13.04
CA LEU A 139 -41.67 10.82 12.11
C LEU A 139 -40.44 10.20 12.73
N ILE A 140 -40.21 10.36 14.05
CA ILE A 140 -39.16 9.58 14.73
C ILE A 140 -39.64 8.14 14.78
N VAL A 141 -39.01 7.32 13.94
CA VAL A 141 -39.29 5.89 13.85
C VAL A 141 -39.09 5.27 15.24
N ASP A 142 -40.21 4.88 15.89
CA ASP A 142 -40.12 4.06 17.08
C ASP A 142 -39.39 2.78 16.73
N ALA A 143 -38.16 2.63 17.27
CA ALA A 143 -37.25 1.51 17.01
C ALA A 143 -37.87 0.13 17.35
N ARG A 144 -39.04 0.10 17.95
CA ARG A 144 -39.79 -1.10 18.38
C ARG A 144 -40.77 -1.60 17.34
N GLN A 145 -41.06 -0.82 16.28
CA GLN A 145 -41.98 -1.22 15.23
C GLN A 145 -41.26 -1.38 13.89
N PRO A 146 -41.40 -2.51 13.18
CA PRO A 146 -40.82 -2.70 11.87
C PRO A 146 -41.32 -1.64 10.89
N MET A 147 -40.45 -1.16 10.03
CA MET A 147 -40.81 -0.25 8.93
C MET A 147 -41.76 -0.96 7.98
N THR A 148 -42.97 -0.41 7.81
CA THR A 148 -43.89 -0.88 6.76
C THR A 148 -43.70 -0.10 5.48
N VAL A 149 -44.11 -0.66 4.35
CA VAL A 149 -44.03 0.02 3.04
C VAL A 149 -44.85 1.31 3.04
N GLU A 150 -46.01 1.34 3.74
CA GLU A 150 -46.85 2.55 3.86
C GLU A 150 -46.16 3.64 4.67
N LYS A 151 -45.49 3.27 5.77
CA LYS A 151 -44.71 4.20 6.59
C LYS A 151 -43.48 4.75 5.79
N ALA A 152 -42.75 3.89 5.09
CA ALA A 152 -41.67 4.29 4.21
C ALA A 152 -42.16 5.23 3.09
N ARG A 153 -43.31 4.93 2.49
CA ARG A 153 -43.94 5.80 1.48
C ARG A 153 -44.29 7.17 2.04
N LYS A 154 -44.82 7.23 3.23
CA LYS A 154 -45.15 8.50 3.90
C LYS A 154 -43.88 9.33 4.14
N ILE A 155 -42.81 8.71 4.66
CA ILE A 155 -41.53 9.38 4.87
C ILE A 155 -40.99 9.98 3.55
N LEU A 156 -40.98 9.23 2.46
CA LEU A 156 -40.51 9.68 1.17
C LEU A 156 -41.31 10.86 0.58
N ILE A 157 -42.58 10.99 0.90
CA ILE A 157 -43.42 12.09 0.44
C ILE A 157 -43.22 13.35 1.29
N GLU A 158 -43.05 13.19 2.59
CA GLU A 158 -42.99 14.30 3.57
C GLU A 158 -41.57 14.81 3.80
N ASP A 159 -40.54 13.93 3.75
CA ASP A 159 -39.13 14.28 3.92
C ASP A 159 -38.37 14.19 2.61
N TYR A 160 -38.09 15.34 2.03
CA TYR A 160 -37.40 15.44 0.75
C TYR A 160 -35.92 15.07 0.83
N ASN A 161 -35.29 15.04 2.02
CA ASN A 161 -33.92 14.54 2.19
C ASN A 161 -33.88 13.02 1.96
N PHE A 162 -34.84 12.27 2.52
CA PHE A 162 -34.95 10.83 2.28
C PHE A 162 -35.23 10.51 0.81
N PHE A 163 -36.12 11.28 0.18
CA PHE A 163 -36.42 11.09 -1.23
C PHE A 163 -35.21 11.41 -2.11
N GLY A 164 -34.52 12.53 -1.83
CA GLY A 164 -33.27 12.92 -2.53
C GLY A 164 -32.16 11.89 -2.36
N ALA A 165 -31.99 11.37 -1.15
CA ALA A 165 -31.03 10.29 -0.89
C ALA A 165 -31.37 9.01 -1.68
N CYS A 166 -32.65 8.66 -1.86
CA CYS A 166 -33.05 7.56 -2.73
C CYS A 166 -32.71 7.83 -4.21
N LEU A 167 -32.88 9.05 -4.71
CA LEU A 167 -32.44 9.40 -6.07
C LEU A 167 -30.94 9.19 -6.24
N VAL A 168 -30.12 9.54 -5.24
CA VAL A 168 -28.68 9.29 -5.24
C VAL A 168 -28.37 7.79 -5.14
N ALA A 169 -29.04 7.06 -4.23
CA ALA A 169 -28.82 5.63 -4.03
C ALA A 169 -29.05 4.81 -5.31
N PHE A 170 -30.05 5.19 -6.10
CA PHE A 170 -30.44 4.52 -7.34
C PHE A 170 -29.77 5.08 -8.61
N ASP A 171 -28.71 5.89 -8.48
CA ASP A 171 -27.96 6.48 -9.60
C ASP A 171 -28.80 7.33 -10.57
N ILE A 172 -29.93 7.91 -10.10
CA ILE A 172 -30.76 8.83 -10.88
C ILE A 172 -30.14 10.21 -10.90
N VAL A 173 -29.49 10.59 -9.78
CA VAL A 173 -28.65 11.77 -9.64
C VAL A 173 -27.30 11.38 -9.06
N ASP A 174 -26.28 12.20 -9.30
CA ASP A 174 -24.88 11.93 -8.91
C ASP A 174 -24.57 12.37 -7.48
N GLY A 175 -25.39 13.21 -6.87
CA GLY A 175 -25.21 13.68 -5.51
C GLY A 175 -26.35 14.56 -5.01
N MET A 176 -26.32 14.88 -3.72
CA MET A 176 -27.31 15.71 -3.03
C MET A 176 -26.63 16.85 -2.24
N VAL A 177 -27.20 18.04 -2.28
CA VAL A 177 -26.83 19.17 -1.41
C VAL A 177 -28.07 19.68 -0.70
N SER A 178 -28.04 19.68 0.65
CA SER A 178 -29.16 20.08 1.52
C SER A 178 -28.66 20.88 2.72
N GLY A 179 -29.51 21.22 3.69
CA GLY A 179 -29.15 21.91 4.93
C GLY A 179 -29.44 23.41 4.96
N ALA A 180 -29.87 24.01 3.84
CA ALA A 180 -30.21 25.44 3.80
C ALA A 180 -31.46 25.79 4.63
N ALA A 181 -32.38 24.84 4.86
CA ALA A 181 -33.60 24.98 5.64
C ALA A 181 -33.80 23.87 6.68
N THR A 182 -33.16 22.72 6.53
CA THR A 182 -33.19 21.59 7.47
C THR A 182 -31.94 21.56 8.35
N THR A 183 -31.89 20.66 9.32
CA THR A 183 -30.69 20.51 10.18
C THR A 183 -29.67 19.59 9.53
N SER A 184 -28.38 19.76 9.89
CA SER A 184 -27.33 18.82 9.44
C SER A 184 -27.63 17.37 9.87
N PHE A 185 -28.32 17.19 10.98
CA PHE A 185 -28.78 15.90 11.46
C PHE A 185 -29.72 15.21 10.44
N ASP A 186 -30.72 15.94 9.91
CA ASP A 186 -31.68 15.39 8.96
C ASP A 186 -30.98 14.94 7.67
N VAL A 187 -30.00 15.71 7.21
CA VAL A 187 -29.21 15.39 6.02
C VAL A 187 -28.34 14.15 6.24
N ILE A 188 -27.64 14.08 7.39
CA ILE A 188 -26.82 12.92 7.77
C ILE A 188 -27.67 11.67 7.95
N HIS A 189 -28.82 11.81 8.63
CA HIS A 189 -29.71 10.70 8.91
C HIS A 189 -30.24 10.07 7.61
N ALA A 190 -30.72 10.89 6.66
CA ALA A 190 -31.13 10.43 5.35
C ALA A 190 -29.98 9.76 4.59
N GLY A 191 -28.79 10.36 4.59
CA GLY A 191 -27.59 9.81 3.97
C GLY A 191 -27.18 8.44 4.51
N LEU A 192 -27.10 8.29 5.83
CA LEU A 192 -26.74 7.03 6.49
C LEU A 192 -27.76 5.92 6.28
N GLN A 193 -29.06 6.23 6.44
CA GLN A 193 -30.12 5.21 6.31
C GLN A 193 -30.33 4.75 4.88
N VAL A 194 -30.23 5.63 3.91
CA VAL A 194 -30.51 5.35 2.50
C VAL A 194 -29.28 4.92 1.73
N ILE A 195 -28.18 5.65 1.86
CA ILE A 195 -26.95 5.45 1.09
C ILE A 195 -25.98 4.54 1.84
N GLY A 196 -25.78 4.79 3.14
CA GLY A 196 -24.85 4.05 4.00
C GLY A 196 -23.39 4.50 3.86
N MET A 197 -22.54 3.83 4.64
CA MET A 197 -21.10 4.10 4.64
C MET A 197 -20.39 3.51 3.42
N HIS A 198 -19.32 4.16 2.99
CA HIS A 198 -18.45 3.62 1.95
C HIS A 198 -17.75 2.34 2.45
N PRO A 199 -17.66 1.25 1.64
CA PRO A 199 -16.96 0.04 2.04
C PRO A 199 -15.53 0.32 2.50
N GLY A 200 -15.19 -0.10 3.71
CA GLY A 200 -13.88 0.11 4.31
C GLY A 200 -13.69 1.44 5.06
N THR A 201 -14.77 2.22 5.22
CA THR A 201 -14.80 3.44 6.05
C THR A 201 -15.65 3.17 7.29
N GLU A 202 -15.09 3.40 8.48
CA GLU A 202 -15.78 3.20 9.76
C GLU A 202 -16.25 4.53 10.38
N THR A 203 -15.64 5.64 9.97
CA THR A 203 -15.88 6.96 10.53
C THR A 203 -16.56 7.90 9.54
N LEU A 204 -17.79 8.35 9.86
CA LEU A 204 -18.40 9.49 9.18
C LEU A 204 -17.79 10.78 9.76
N THR A 205 -17.27 11.64 8.92
CA THR A 205 -16.66 12.91 9.35
C THR A 205 -17.03 14.04 8.39
N SER A 206 -16.65 15.25 8.74
CA SER A 206 -16.77 16.41 7.86
C SER A 206 -15.43 17.13 7.69
N SER A 207 -15.28 17.77 6.57
CA SER A 207 -14.20 18.73 6.34
C SER A 207 -14.75 20.07 5.87
N MET A 208 -13.96 21.12 6.01
CA MET A 208 -14.25 22.41 5.41
C MET A 208 -13.08 22.86 4.56
N ILE A 209 -13.35 23.53 3.44
CA ILE A 209 -12.33 24.22 2.67
C ILE A 209 -12.41 25.69 3.03
N MET A 210 -11.36 26.22 3.64
CA MET A 210 -11.25 27.62 4.02
C MET A 210 -10.32 28.35 3.06
N ILE A 211 -10.81 29.45 2.48
CA ILE A 211 -10.06 30.31 1.57
C ILE A 211 -9.85 31.65 2.28
N THR A 212 -8.61 31.93 2.62
CA THR A 212 -8.22 33.17 3.32
C THR A 212 -7.82 34.26 2.33
N ARG A 213 -7.63 35.48 2.85
CA ARG A 213 -7.06 36.61 2.09
C ARG A 213 -5.55 36.72 2.23
N THR A 214 -4.92 35.75 2.85
CA THR A 214 -3.49 35.72 3.21
C THR A 214 -2.79 34.59 2.47
N PRO A 215 -2.38 34.79 1.20
CA PRO A 215 -1.83 33.73 0.35
C PRO A 215 -0.48 33.17 0.82
N GLN A 216 0.18 33.82 1.78
CA GLN A 216 1.44 33.35 2.38
C GLN A 216 1.24 32.17 3.32
N TYR A 217 0.00 31.86 3.74
CA TYR A 217 -0.32 30.72 4.61
C TYR A 217 -1.09 29.65 3.84
N GLY A 218 -0.96 28.39 4.29
CA GLY A 218 -1.58 27.25 3.64
C GLY A 218 -1.06 27.02 2.23
N ASP A 219 -1.91 26.56 1.32
CA ASP A 219 -1.59 26.49 -0.11
C ASP A 219 -2.23 27.69 -0.84
N ASN A 220 -1.45 28.78 -1.01
CA ASN A 220 -1.94 30.02 -1.60
C ASN A 220 -3.21 30.58 -0.90
N GLY A 221 -3.29 30.47 0.40
CA GLY A 221 -4.41 30.91 1.23
C GLY A 221 -5.52 29.87 1.40
N ILE A 222 -5.35 28.66 0.86
CA ILE A 222 -6.33 27.57 0.94
C ILE A 222 -5.92 26.59 2.04
N PHE A 223 -6.90 26.21 2.87
CA PHE A 223 -6.77 25.20 3.93
C PHE A 223 -7.90 24.19 3.85
N VAL A 224 -7.62 22.96 4.29
CA VAL A 224 -8.63 21.98 4.65
C VAL A 224 -8.67 21.82 6.17
N LEU A 225 -9.86 21.91 6.73
CA LEU A 225 -10.11 21.85 8.18
C LEU A 225 -10.92 20.59 8.52
N GLY A 226 -10.57 19.86 9.54
CA GLY A 226 -11.29 18.66 9.96
C GLY A 226 -11.19 18.39 11.47
N ASP A 227 -12.20 17.83 12.08
CA ASP A 227 -13.62 17.79 11.77
C ASP A 227 -14.29 19.05 12.29
N CYS A 228 -15.21 19.63 11.53
CA CYS A 228 -15.82 20.90 11.90
C CYS A 228 -17.35 20.79 12.11
N GLY A 229 -17.96 19.63 11.93
CA GLY A 229 -19.40 19.54 11.90
C GLY A 229 -20.05 18.23 12.37
N VAL A 230 -19.30 17.17 12.70
CA VAL A 230 -19.88 15.84 12.98
C VAL A 230 -19.49 15.31 14.36
N ILE A 231 -18.22 15.11 14.64
CA ILE A 231 -17.74 14.39 15.84
C ILE A 231 -17.40 15.37 16.96
N MET A 232 -18.13 15.34 18.08
CA MET A 232 -17.88 16.26 19.17
C MET A 232 -16.54 16.04 19.85
N GLU A 233 -16.27 14.82 20.29
CA GLU A 233 -15.02 14.41 20.96
C GLU A 233 -14.47 13.16 20.25
N PRO A 234 -13.67 13.33 19.19
CA PRO A 234 -13.11 12.21 18.45
C PRO A 234 -12.15 11.40 19.32
N THR A 235 -12.18 10.08 19.16
CA THR A 235 -11.16 9.17 19.68
C THR A 235 -9.85 9.32 18.89
N ALA A 236 -8.75 8.74 19.36
CA ALA A 236 -7.49 8.73 18.62
C ALA A 236 -7.61 8.09 17.23
N THR A 237 -8.35 6.97 17.13
CA THR A 237 -8.66 6.32 15.84
C THR A 237 -9.42 7.24 14.91
N GLN A 238 -10.45 7.91 15.43
CA GLN A 238 -11.24 8.87 14.64
C GLN A 238 -10.41 10.09 14.21
N LEU A 239 -9.51 10.60 15.07
CA LEU A 239 -8.58 11.68 14.68
C LEU A 239 -7.64 11.25 13.53
N ALA A 240 -7.14 10.02 13.57
CA ALA A 240 -6.33 9.47 12.48
C ALA A 240 -7.15 9.34 11.17
N ASP A 241 -8.42 8.93 11.26
CA ASP A 241 -9.32 8.86 10.11
C ASP A 241 -9.66 10.25 9.56
N ILE A 242 -9.95 11.23 10.42
CA ILE A 242 -10.15 12.64 10.05
C ILE A 242 -8.94 13.16 9.27
N ALA A 243 -7.73 12.90 9.75
CA ALA A 243 -6.50 13.32 9.07
C ALA A 243 -6.38 12.75 7.66
N ARG A 244 -6.66 11.44 7.47
CA ARG A 244 -6.64 10.79 6.14
C ARG A 244 -7.68 11.36 5.21
N VAL A 245 -8.88 11.51 5.70
CA VAL A 245 -10.02 12.03 4.94
C VAL A 245 -9.74 13.49 4.51
N CYS A 246 -9.20 14.32 5.40
CA CYS A 246 -8.82 15.69 5.09
C CYS A 246 -7.65 15.78 4.10
N ALA A 247 -6.65 14.90 4.20
CA ALA A 247 -5.57 14.81 3.22
C ALA A 247 -6.08 14.40 1.82
N SER A 248 -7.03 13.46 1.75
CA SER A 248 -7.70 13.09 0.51
C SER A 248 -8.51 14.26 -0.07
N ARG A 249 -9.29 14.96 0.76
CA ARG A 249 -10.03 16.18 0.37
C ARG A 249 -9.11 17.27 -0.17
N ALA A 250 -7.96 17.47 0.46
CA ALA A 250 -6.95 18.43 0.02
C ALA A 250 -6.50 18.11 -1.41
N ARG A 251 -6.20 16.87 -1.72
CA ARG A 251 -5.78 16.44 -3.06
C ARG A 251 -6.89 16.55 -4.11
N ILE A 252 -8.07 15.99 -3.80
CA ILE A 252 -9.16 15.81 -4.77
C ILE A 252 -9.86 17.13 -5.08
N THR A 253 -10.28 17.85 -4.04
CA THR A 253 -11.14 19.03 -4.18
C THR A 253 -10.34 20.32 -4.13
N ALA A 254 -9.48 20.49 -3.10
CA ALA A 254 -8.69 21.69 -2.92
C ALA A 254 -7.46 21.78 -3.83
N GLN A 255 -7.09 20.68 -4.53
CA GLN A 255 -5.92 20.57 -5.41
C GLN A 255 -4.57 20.86 -4.72
N ILE A 256 -4.51 20.60 -3.44
CA ILE A 256 -3.27 20.66 -2.66
C ILE A 256 -2.55 19.32 -2.88
N LEU A 257 -1.55 19.31 -3.77
CA LEU A 257 -0.86 18.08 -4.18
C LEU A 257 -0.03 17.47 -3.04
N ASP A 258 0.45 18.29 -2.12
CA ASP A 258 1.26 17.92 -0.97
C ASP A 258 0.55 18.32 0.33
N PRO A 259 -0.37 17.49 0.84
CA PRO A 259 -1.07 17.76 2.11
C PRO A 259 -0.09 17.74 3.28
N LYS A 260 -0.03 18.82 4.03
CA LYS A 260 0.74 18.99 5.26
C LYS A 260 -0.22 19.08 6.44
N VAL A 261 -0.48 17.93 7.06
CA VAL A 261 -1.49 17.75 8.09
C VAL A 261 -0.91 18.04 9.47
N VAL A 262 -1.53 18.94 10.21
CA VAL A 262 -1.14 19.23 11.62
C VAL A 262 -2.29 18.94 12.55
N PHE A 263 -2.01 18.19 13.61
CA PHE A 263 -2.91 18.04 14.74
C PHE A 263 -2.74 19.21 15.70
N LEU A 264 -3.76 20.07 15.78
CA LEU A 264 -3.73 21.29 16.58
C LEU A 264 -3.96 21.00 18.07
N SER A 265 -3.23 21.72 18.91
CA SER A 265 -3.33 21.63 20.36
C SER A 265 -2.98 22.97 21.00
N TYR A 266 -3.19 23.07 22.32
CA TYR A 266 -2.61 24.12 23.15
C TYR A 266 -1.12 23.88 23.46
N SER A 267 -0.61 22.68 23.19
CA SER A 267 0.77 22.24 23.37
C SER A 267 1.51 22.18 22.01
N THR A 268 2.83 22.25 22.05
CA THR A 268 3.72 22.02 20.92
C THR A 268 4.91 21.19 21.40
N ASP A 269 5.12 20.01 20.82
CA ASP A 269 6.27 19.13 21.07
C ASP A 269 6.54 18.90 22.56
N GLY A 270 5.50 18.46 23.30
CA GLY A 270 5.57 18.15 24.73
C GLY A 270 5.62 19.35 25.65
N SER A 271 5.31 20.59 25.19
CA SER A 271 5.29 21.78 26.05
C SER A 271 4.12 21.78 27.05
N GLY A 272 3.14 20.90 26.90
CA GLY A 272 2.01 20.70 27.78
C GLY A 272 1.60 19.24 27.85
N GLU A 273 0.96 18.84 28.94
CA GLU A 273 0.48 17.48 29.19
C GLU A 273 -1.05 17.46 29.35
N GLY A 274 -1.67 16.31 29.05
CA GLY A 274 -3.10 16.10 29.28
C GLY A 274 -3.78 15.19 28.29
N PRO A 275 -5.05 14.77 28.56
CA PRO A 275 -5.73 13.76 27.77
C PRO A 275 -5.86 14.08 26.28
N THR A 276 -5.95 15.36 25.93
CA THR A 276 -6.02 15.81 24.52
C THR A 276 -4.68 15.64 23.82
N VAL A 277 -3.56 15.88 24.50
CA VAL A 277 -2.20 15.69 23.96
C VAL A 277 -1.93 14.20 23.77
N GLU A 278 -2.22 13.38 24.78
CA GLU A 278 -2.08 11.92 24.73
C GLU A 278 -2.87 11.32 23.57
N LYS A 279 -4.14 11.75 23.38
CA LYS A 279 -5.01 11.35 22.29
C LYS A 279 -4.41 11.68 20.91
N ILE A 280 -3.78 12.84 20.76
CA ILE A 280 -3.12 13.25 19.50
C ILE A 280 -1.89 12.39 19.26
N HIS A 281 -1.07 12.13 20.28
CA HIS A 281 0.09 11.24 20.13
C HIS A 281 -0.31 9.82 19.70
N GLU A 282 -1.39 9.29 20.28
CA GLU A 282 -1.95 8.00 19.88
C GLU A 282 -2.43 8.03 18.43
N ALA A 283 -3.11 9.09 17.99
CA ALA A 283 -3.55 9.26 16.60
C ALA A 283 -2.37 9.32 15.62
N ILE A 284 -1.30 10.03 15.97
CA ILE A 284 -0.07 10.10 15.17
C ILE A 284 0.60 8.73 15.09
N GLN A 285 0.64 7.99 16.19
CA GLN A 285 1.19 6.63 16.22
C GLN A 285 0.37 5.69 15.33
N LEU A 286 -0.96 5.78 15.34
CA LEU A 286 -1.85 5.03 14.44
C LEU A 286 -1.58 5.36 12.98
N LEU A 287 -1.39 6.64 12.61
CA LEU A 287 -1.04 7.03 11.25
C LEU A 287 0.31 6.47 10.81
N LYS A 288 1.28 6.43 11.73
CA LYS A 288 2.60 5.84 11.49
C LYS A 288 2.52 4.33 11.26
N GLU A 289 1.75 3.62 12.11
CA GLU A 289 1.54 2.17 11.98
C GLU A 289 0.81 1.79 10.70
N GLN A 290 -0.09 2.65 10.24
CA GLN A 290 -0.88 2.45 9.02
C GLN A 290 -0.19 3.02 7.78
N ASN A 291 1.03 3.54 7.91
CA ASN A 291 1.84 4.11 6.81
C ASN A 291 1.05 5.14 5.99
N ALA A 292 0.55 6.18 6.64
CA ALA A 292 -0.16 7.26 5.96
C ALA A 292 0.71 7.90 4.86
N ASP A 293 0.12 8.14 3.68
CA ASP A 293 0.80 8.57 2.44
C ASP A 293 0.93 10.10 2.29
N PHE A 294 0.83 10.84 3.40
CA PHE A 294 0.92 12.30 3.46
C PHE A 294 1.81 12.73 4.65
N MET A 295 2.28 13.98 4.60
CA MET A 295 3.02 14.55 5.74
C MET A 295 2.05 14.88 6.88
N TYR A 296 2.40 14.48 8.08
CA TYR A 296 1.65 14.80 9.30
C TYR A 296 2.60 15.03 10.46
N ASP A 297 2.18 15.90 11.39
CA ASP A 297 2.93 16.23 12.60
C ASP A 297 2.00 16.77 13.70
N GLY A 298 2.51 16.89 14.89
CA GLY A 298 1.81 17.42 16.09
C GLY A 298 2.24 16.66 17.35
N GLU A 299 1.75 17.01 18.51
CA GLU A 299 0.76 18.10 18.68
C GLU A 299 1.43 19.48 18.46
N MET A 300 0.68 20.43 17.97
CA MET A 300 1.24 21.73 17.62
C MET A 300 0.23 22.88 17.82
N GLN A 301 0.70 23.98 18.38
CA GLN A 301 -0.06 25.23 18.43
C GLN A 301 -0.20 25.82 17.02
N VAL A 302 -1.28 26.56 16.78
CA VAL A 302 -1.60 27.11 15.46
C VAL A 302 -0.53 28.08 14.93
N ASP A 303 0.13 28.82 15.80
CA ASP A 303 1.21 29.74 15.43
C ASP A 303 2.47 29.00 14.95
N ALA A 304 2.82 27.88 15.59
CA ALA A 304 3.89 27.01 15.15
C ALA A 304 3.52 26.28 13.85
N ALA A 305 2.25 25.86 13.70
CA ALA A 305 1.76 25.20 12.51
C ALA A 305 1.83 26.07 11.24
N LEU A 306 1.70 27.39 11.38
CA LEU A 306 1.56 28.32 10.28
C LEU A 306 2.77 29.25 10.06
N SER A 307 3.76 29.26 10.95
CA SER A 307 4.94 30.13 10.85
C SER A 307 6.23 29.34 10.89
N PRO A 308 7.02 29.30 9.83
CA PRO A 308 8.32 28.63 9.83
C PRO A 308 9.27 29.11 10.92
N GLN A 309 9.25 30.42 11.22
CA GLN A 309 10.10 31.00 12.26
C GLN A 309 9.71 30.53 13.67
N ILE A 310 8.41 30.46 13.95
CA ILE A 310 7.90 29.98 15.24
C ILE A 310 8.09 28.48 15.36
N CYS A 311 7.85 27.75 14.29
CA CYS A 311 8.06 26.31 14.23
C CYS A 311 9.53 25.96 14.50
N ALA A 312 10.47 26.62 13.85
CA ALA A 312 11.89 26.38 14.06
C ALA A 312 12.35 26.63 15.52
N HIS A 313 11.62 27.49 16.25
CA HIS A 313 11.89 27.74 17.66
C HIS A 313 11.19 26.76 18.63
N LYS A 314 9.91 26.45 18.35
CA LYS A 314 9.08 25.62 19.26
C LYS A 314 9.13 24.12 18.94
N PHE A 315 9.39 23.74 17.69
CA PHE A 315 9.45 22.37 17.22
C PHE A 315 10.46 22.23 16.05
N PRO A 316 11.78 22.32 16.35
CA PRO A 316 12.83 22.30 15.32
C PRO A 316 12.81 21.05 14.43
N GLU A 317 12.42 19.89 14.99
CA GLU A 317 12.39 18.60 14.29
C GLU A 317 11.11 18.38 13.45
N SER A 318 10.20 19.35 13.41
CA SER A 318 8.94 19.22 12.67
C SER A 318 9.16 19.08 11.16
N LYS A 319 8.58 18.04 10.57
CA LYS A 319 8.59 17.79 9.13
C LYS A 319 7.75 18.79 8.34
N ILE A 320 6.78 19.41 8.97
CA ILE A 320 5.88 20.42 8.39
C ILE A 320 6.54 21.79 8.27
N ASN A 321 7.46 22.09 9.20
CA ASN A 321 8.22 23.34 9.22
C ASN A 321 7.34 24.61 9.12
N GLY A 322 6.23 24.64 9.88
CA GLY A 322 5.33 25.81 9.92
C GLY A 322 4.58 26.10 8.62
N GLN A 323 4.41 25.12 7.74
CA GLN A 323 3.76 25.26 6.43
C GLN A 323 2.51 24.38 6.31
N ALA A 324 1.73 24.25 7.39
CA ALA A 324 0.52 23.46 7.38
C ALA A 324 -0.51 24.01 6.37
N ASN A 325 -1.19 23.09 5.67
CA ASN A 325 -2.31 23.40 4.78
C ASN A 325 -3.55 22.52 5.06
N VAL A 326 -3.42 21.55 5.98
CA VAL A 326 -4.51 20.75 6.53
C VAL A 326 -4.43 20.81 8.05
N LEU A 327 -5.51 21.28 8.69
CA LEU A 327 -5.57 21.49 10.13
C LEU A 327 -6.61 20.55 10.75
N VAL A 328 -6.17 19.62 11.59
CA VAL A 328 -7.03 18.69 12.34
C VAL A 328 -7.19 19.18 13.76
N PHE A 329 -8.43 19.38 14.18
CA PHE A 329 -8.76 19.91 15.48
C PHE A 329 -8.98 18.78 16.51
N PRO A 330 -8.66 19.01 17.80
CA PRO A 330 -8.79 17.99 18.82
C PRO A 330 -10.25 17.66 19.17
N ASN A 331 -11.18 18.57 18.89
CA ASN A 331 -12.62 18.41 19.08
C ASN A 331 -13.43 19.44 18.30
N LEU A 332 -14.74 19.21 18.22
CA LEU A 332 -15.68 20.04 17.47
C LEU A 332 -15.76 21.48 17.97
N ASN A 333 -15.70 21.68 19.30
CA ASN A 333 -15.77 23.02 19.88
C ASN A 333 -14.68 23.92 19.34
N THR A 334 -13.44 23.44 19.37
CA THR A 334 -12.27 24.17 18.85
C THR A 334 -12.41 24.48 17.36
N ALA A 335 -12.79 23.47 16.57
CA ALA A 335 -12.95 23.62 15.12
C ALA A 335 -14.05 24.62 14.77
N ASN A 336 -15.22 24.47 15.38
CA ASN A 336 -16.41 25.29 15.08
C ASN A 336 -16.20 26.76 15.44
N VAL A 337 -15.62 27.03 16.60
CA VAL A 337 -15.26 28.41 17.01
C VAL A 337 -14.24 28.99 16.04
N CYS A 338 -13.17 28.24 15.73
CA CYS A 338 -12.07 28.71 14.88
C CYS A 338 -12.56 29.14 13.49
N TYR A 339 -13.25 28.24 12.75
CA TYR A 339 -13.64 28.60 11.38
C TYR A 339 -14.66 29.72 11.33
N LYS A 340 -15.59 29.81 12.32
CA LYS A 340 -16.57 30.91 12.39
C LYS A 340 -15.90 32.24 12.71
N MET A 341 -14.90 32.26 13.58
CA MET A 341 -14.10 33.47 13.83
C MET A 341 -13.37 33.90 12.54
N MET A 342 -12.71 32.98 11.86
CA MET A 342 -12.02 33.30 10.60
C MET A 342 -13.00 33.84 9.53
N GLN A 343 -14.17 33.26 9.42
CA GLN A 343 -15.20 33.72 8.48
C GLN A 343 -15.70 35.12 8.82
N ARG A 344 -15.99 35.41 10.10
CA ARG A 344 -16.59 36.66 10.52
C ARG A 344 -15.57 37.79 10.71
N LEU A 345 -14.42 37.50 11.33
CA LEU A 345 -13.43 38.51 11.67
C LEU A 345 -12.37 38.71 10.58
N ALA A 346 -11.91 37.63 9.94
CA ALA A 346 -10.88 37.69 8.92
C ALA A 346 -11.45 37.72 7.48
N GLY A 347 -12.77 37.61 7.30
CA GLY A 347 -13.43 37.62 6.00
C GLY A 347 -13.01 36.42 5.11
N ALA A 348 -12.67 35.30 5.71
CA ALA A 348 -12.41 34.06 4.99
C ALA A 348 -13.70 33.50 4.41
N THR A 349 -13.61 32.91 3.21
CA THR A 349 -14.68 32.11 2.62
C THR A 349 -14.52 30.66 3.12
N VAL A 350 -15.59 30.08 3.65
CA VAL A 350 -15.59 28.70 4.15
C VAL A 350 -16.66 27.92 3.42
N LEU A 351 -16.25 26.79 2.81
CA LEU A 351 -17.15 25.87 2.09
C LEU A 351 -17.35 24.61 2.93
N GLY A 352 -18.59 24.24 3.19
CA GLY A 352 -18.94 23.07 3.99
C GLY A 352 -19.97 23.36 5.09
N PRO A 353 -20.26 22.38 5.98
CA PRO A 353 -19.53 21.09 6.16
C PRO A 353 -19.68 20.13 4.99
N LEU A 354 -18.57 19.56 4.55
CA LEU A 354 -18.47 18.61 3.46
C LEU A 354 -18.37 17.21 4.05
N PHE A 355 -19.44 16.43 3.99
CA PHE A 355 -19.46 15.08 4.56
C PHE A 355 -18.57 14.12 3.78
N GLN A 356 -17.96 13.22 4.52
CA GLN A 356 -17.08 12.18 4.00
C GLN A 356 -17.27 10.88 4.78
N GLY A 357 -17.17 9.75 4.06
CA GLY A 357 -17.44 8.42 4.60
C GLY A 357 -18.72 7.79 4.08
N LEU A 358 -19.65 8.55 3.47
CA LEU A 358 -20.81 7.98 2.78
C LEU A 358 -20.41 7.32 1.44
N ALA A 359 -21.17 6.30 1.03
CA ALA A 359 -20.90 5.58 -0.21
C ALA A 359 -21.13 6.41 -1.48
N LYS A 360 -21.88 7.50 -1.40
CA LYS A 360 -22.15 8.45 -2.49
C LYS A 360 -22.22 9.89 -1.97
N PRO A 361 -22.01 10.91 -2.83
CA PRO A 361 -21.89 12.30 -2.39
C PRO A 361 -23.20 12.86 -1.80
N VAL A 362 -23.15 13.23 -0.55
CA VAL A 362 -24.16 14.04 0.13
C VAL A 362 -23.44 15.15 0.88
N MET A 363 -23.82 16.39 0.62
CA MET A 363 -23.19 17.56 1.22
C MET A 363 -24.22 18.37 2.01
N ASP A 364 -23.73 19.00 3.07
CA ASP A 364 -24.52 19.90 3.90
C ASP A 364 -24.10 21.36 3.68
N VAL A 365 -25.03 22.26 3.88
CA VAL A 365 -24.80 23.69 3.94
C VAL A 365 -25.44 24.27 5.20
N SER A 366 -24.80 25.27 5.79
CA SER A 366 -25.36 25.93 6.97
C SER A 366 -26.72 26.56 6.69
N ARG A 367 -27.65 26.51 7.64
CA ARG A 367 -28.94 27.25 7.59
C ARG A 367 -28.79 28.74 7.35
N GLY A 368 -27.62 29.30 7.67
CA GLY A 368 -27.28 30.69 7.40
C GLY A 368 -26.52 30.94 6.08
N CYS A 369 -26.40 29.93 5.22
CA CYS A 369 -25.59 30.01 3.99
C CYS A 369 -26.13 31.03 3.00
N SER A 370 -25.24 31.61 2.21
CA SER A 370 -25.55 32.46 1.06
C SER A 370 -25.83 31.62 -0.20
N VAL A 371 -26.39 32.25 -1.21
CA VAL A 371 -26.55 31.64 -2.56
C VAL A 371 -25.19 31.16 -3.11
N GLU A 372 -24.13 31.99 -2.94
CA GLU A 372 -22.78 31.66 -3.39
C GLU A 372 -22.21 30.41 -2.70
N GLU A 373 -22.46 30.25 -1.42
CA GLU A 373 -22.04 29.05 -0.69
C GLU A 373 -22.76 27.79 -1.20
N ILE A 374 -24.07 27.84 -1.48
CA ILE A 374 -24.82 26.71 -2.08
C ILE A 374 -24.21 26.34 -3.44
N VAL A 375 -24.02 27.33 -4.32
CA VAL A 375 -23.42 27.14 -5.66
C VAL A 375 -22.02 26.52 -5.56
N SER A 376 -21.21 26.96 -4.61
CA SER A 376 -19.85 26.45 -4.38
C SER A 376 -19.85 25.01 -3.84
N VAL A 377 -20.77 24.69 -2.90
CA VAL A 377 -20.89 23.32 -2.36
C VAL A 377 -21.40 22.34 -3.42
N VAL A 378 -22.29 22.79 -4.33
CA VAL A 378 -22.71 22.00 -5.50
C VAL A 378 -21.49 21.68 -6.40
N ALA A 379 -20.61 22.64 -6.62
CA ALA A 379 -19.39 22.38 -7.40
C ALA A 379 -18.45 21.38 -6.71
N VAL A 380 -18.38 21.40 -5.37
CA VAL A 380 -17.65 20.37 -4.57
C VAL A 380 -18.33 19.00 -4.71
N CYS A 381 -19.67 18.93 -4.58
CA CYS A 381 -20.43 17.71 -4.75
C CYS A 381 -20.20 17.08 -6.13
N CYS A 382 -20.17 17.90 -7.19
CA CYS A 382 -19.81 17.47 -8.54
C CYS A 382 -18.37 16.92 -8.62
N SER A 383 -17.43 17.55 -7.93
CA SER A 383 -16.03 17.07 -7.90
C SER A 383 -15.91 15.70 -7.25
N ASP A 384 -16.63 15.47 -6.16
CA ASP A 384 -16.67 14.19 -5.48
C ASP A 384 -17.36 13.12 -6.34
N ALA A 385 -18.46 13.47 -7.01
CA ALA A 385 -19.16 12.57 -7.93
C ALA A 385 -18.26 12.14 -9.10
N VAL A 386 -17.49 13.06 -9.68
CA VAL A 386 -16.51 12.76 -10.74
C VAL A 386 -15.41 11.84 -10.24
N PHE A 387 -14.91 12.09 -9.03
CA PHE A 387 -13.86 11.26 -8.43
C PHE A 387 -14.35 9.83 -8.15
N LEU A 388 -15.52 9.69 -7.50
CA LEU A 388 -16.12 8.38 -7.21
C LEU A 388 -16.50 7.61 -8.47
N GLU A 389 -16.96 8.29 -9.53
CA GLU A 389 -17.20 7.67 -10.83
C GLU A 389 -15.88 7.15 -11.44
N ALA A 390 -14.82 7.94 -11.41
CA ALA A 390 -13.51 7.52 -11.90
C ALA A 390 -12.90 6.38 -11.06
N GLU A 391 -13.14 6.32 -9.75
CA GLU A 391 -12.81 5.17 -8.91
C GLU A 391 -13.69 3.96 -9.27
N ARG A 392 -14.99 4.16 -9.41
CA ARG A 392 -15.94 3.13 -9.81
C ARG A 392 -15.67 2.61 -11.23
N GLU A 393 -15.28 3.47 -12.17
CA GLU A 393 -14.83 3.06 -13.51
C GLU A 393 -13.51 2.30 -13.45
N ARG A 394 -12.58 2.67 -12.60
CA ARG A 394 -11.37 1.89 -12.32
C ARG A 394 -11.71 0.56 -11.67
N ASP A 395 -12.62 0.53 -10.73
CA ASP A 395 -13.12 -0.69 -10.09
C ASP A 395 -13.98 -1.52 -11.05
N ILE A 396 -14.80 -0.91 -11.91
CA ILE A 396 -15.59 -1.59 -12.94
C ILE A 396 -14.70 -2.04 -14.09
N ALA A 397 -13.75 -1.24 -14.55
CA ALA A 397 -12.71 -1.68 -15.50
C ALA A 397 -11.85 -2.79 -14.88
N PHE A 398 -11.57 -2.71 -13.61
CA PHE A 398 -10.98 -3.75 -12.80
C PHE A 398 -11.93 -4.95 -12.69
N THR A 399 -13.20 -4.79 -12.32
CA THR A 399 -14.21 -5.84 -12.10
C THR A 399 -14.74 -6.43 -13.41
N SER A 400 -14.95 -5.68 -14.48
CA SER A 400 -15.40 -6.19 -15.78
C SER A 400 -14.31 -6.97 -16.53
N ARG A 401 -13.04 -6.65 -16.29
CA ARG A 401 -11.93 -7.56 -16.61
C ARG A 401 -11.99 -8.84 -15.77
N PHE A 402 -12.62 -8.81 -14.59
CA PHE A 402 -12.68 -9.90 -13.62
C PHE A 402 -13.90 -10.81 -13.74
N GLU A 403 -15.01 -10.37 -14.31
CA GLU A 403 -16.19 -11.23 -14.53
C GLU A 403 -15.95 -12.34 -15.56
N LYS A 404 -14.90 -12.22 -16.37
CA LYS A 404 -14.43 -13.26 -17.30
C LYS A 404 -13.23 -14.06 -16.82
N LEU A 405 -12.60 -13.70 -15.69
CA LEU A 405 -11.41 -14.35 -15.15
C LEU A 405 -11.71 -14.97 -13.80
N ASP A 406 -11.21 -16.17 -13.58
CA ASP A 406 -11.17 -16.86 -12.28
C ASP A 406 -10.73 -15.86 -11.18
N LYS A 407 -11.43 -15.80 -10.06
CA LYS A 407 -11.14 -14.91 -8.90
C LYS A 407 -9.77 -15.13 -8.24
N ARG A 408 -8.97 -16.03 -8.77
CA ARG A 408 -7.64 -16.46 -8.29
C ARG A 408 -6.54 -16.08 -9.26
N VAL A 409 -5.28 -16.20 -8.85
CA VAL A 409 -4.15 -16.15 -9.79
C VAL A 409 -4.16 -17.40 -10.66
N ALA A 410 -4.00 -17.23 -11.97
CA ALA A 410 -3.82 -18.36 -12.87
C ALA A 410 -2.42 -18.96 -12.68
N VAL A 411 -2.33 -20.27 -12.64
CA VAL A 411 -1.07 -21.03 -12.48
C VAL A 411 -1.02 -22.11 -13.54
N ASP A 412 0.04 -22.12 -14.34
CA ASP A 412 0.30 -23.19 -15.30
C ASP A 412 0.63 -24.50 -14.56
N GLN A 413 0.10 -25.62 -15.02
CA GLN A 413 0.37 -26.93 -14.42
C GLN A 413 1.85 -27.34 -14.48
N ARG A 414 2.60 -26.80 -15.44
CA ARG A 414 4.04 -27.02 -15.62
C ARG A 414 4.91 -26.02 -14.84
N ASN A 415 4.31 -25.16 -14.01
CA ASN A 415 5.06 -24.17 -13.25
C ASN A 415 6.01 -24.88 -12.25
N ALA A 416 7.30 -24.62 -12.38
CA ALA A 416 8.34 -25.28 -11.58
C ALA A 416 8.29 -24.92 -10.09
N SER A 417 7.67 -23.80 -9.73
CA SER A 417 7.75 -23.18 -8.39
C SER A 417 6.44 -23.26 -7.62
N ILE A 418 5.30 -23.12 -8.31
CA ILE A 418 3.98 -22.92 -7.69
C ILE A 418 3.00 -23.91 -8.29
N GLN A 419 2.20 -24.51 -7.45
CA GLN A 419 1.09 -25.40 -7.82
C GLN A 419 -0.21 -24.92 -7.20
N PHE A 420 -1.34 -25.32 -7.81
CA PHE A 420 -2.68 -24.94 -7.40
C PHE A 420 -3.60 -26.14 -7.25
N ASP A 421 -4.28 -26.20 -6.09
CA ASP A 421 -5.28 -27.19 -5.74
C ASP A 421 -6.67 -26.54 -5.74
N PRO A 422 -7.53 -26.83 -6.74
CA PRO A 422 -8.84 -26.22 -6.86
C PRO A 422 -9.80 -26.61 -5.72
N GLU A 423 -9.66 -27.79 -5.12
CA GLU A 423 -10.55 -28.27 -4.06
C GLU A 423 -10.41 -27.45 -2.76
N LYS A 424 -9.20 -26.98 -2.48
CA LYS A 424 -8.91 -26.13 -1.32
C LYS A 424 -9.24 -24.66 -1.54
N CYS A 425 -9.49 -24.24 -2.78
CA CYS A 425 -9.69 -22.84 -3.10
C CYS A 425 -11.06 -22.32 -2.66
N LYS A 426 -11.08 -21.23 -1.89
CA LYS A 426 -12.29 -20.52 -1.44
C LYS A 426 -12.60 -19.26 -2.25
N ASN A 427 -11.92 -19.03 -3.38
CA ASN A 427 -12.10 -17.85 -4.25
C ASN A 427 -12.02 -16.50 -3.51
N CYS A 428 -11.19 -16.40 -2.46
CA CYS A 428 -11.06 -15.21 -1.61
C CYS A 428 -10.27 -14.05 -2.24
N THR A 429 -9.80 -14.17 -3.47
CA THR A 429 -9.06 -13.17 -4.26
C THR A 429 -7.68 -12.75 -3.74
N LEU A 430 -7.26 -13.09 -2.53
CA LEU A 430 -6.02 -12.62 -1.90
C LEU A 430 -4.76 -12.88 -2.73
N CYS A 431 -4.62 -14.09 -3.32
CA CYS A 431 -3.48 -14.43 -4.19
C CYS A 431 -3.41 -13.52 -5.42
N ARG A 432 -4.57 -13.22 -6.04
CA ARG A 432 -4.67 -12.35 -7.19
C ARG A 432 -4.33 -10.90 -6.84
N ARG A 433 -4.92 -10.36 -5.75
CA ARG A 433 -4.59 -9.01 -5.28
C ARG A 433 -3.10 -8.86 -5.01
N ARG A 434 -2.48 -9.86 -4.37
CA ARG A 434 -1.05 -9.84 -4.11
C ARG A 434 -0.22 -9.83 -5.39
N CYS A 435 -0.59 -10.66 -6.38
CA CYS A 435 0.08 -10.72 -7.67
C CYS A 435 -0.10 -9.42 -8.48
N ALA A 436 -1.30 -8.84 -8.48
CA ALA A 436 -1.61 -7.61 -9.20
C ALA A 436 -0.97 -6.38 -8.54
N GLN A 437 -1.24 -6.16 -7.25
CA GLN A 437 -0.90 -4.90 -6.57
C GLN A 437 0.55 -4.82 -6.11
N THR A 438 1.13 -5.94 -5.62
CA THR A 438 2.49 -5.95 -5.09
C THR A 438 3.52 -6.37 -6.11
N MET A 439 3.15 -7.33 -6.99
CA MET A 439 4.07 -7.89 -7.97
C MET A 439 3.89 -7.31 -9.38
N SER A 440 2.80 -6.60 -9.66
CA SER A 440 2.50 -6.00 -10.97
C SER A 440 2.58 -6.99 -12.13
N ILE A 441 2.02 -8.21 -11.96
CA ILE A 441 2.05 -9.26 -12.97
C ILE A 441 0.67 -9.48 -13.58
N THR A 442 -0.32 -9.89 -12.77
CA THR A 442 -1.60 -10.40 -13.27
C THR A 442 -2.40 -9.39 -14.10
N ASP A 443 -2.29 -8.10 -13.83
CA ASP A 443 -3.04 -7.04 -14.54
C ASP A 443 -2.26 -6.42 -15.71
N TYR A 444 -1.09 -6.97 -16.01
CA TYR A 444 -0.21 -6.48 -17.08
C TYR A 444 -0.10 -7.44 -18.26
N TYR A 445 -0.99 -8.41 -18.37
CA TYR A 445 -1.18 -9.28 -19.53
C TYR A 445 -2.62 -9.81 -19.56
N SER A 446 -3.06 -10.32 -20.68
CA SER A 446 -4.33 -11.04 -20.82
C SER A 446 -4.07 -12.51 -21.18
N LEU A 447 -4.82 -13.45 -20.59
CA LEU A 447 -4.66 -14.88 -20.91
C LEU A 447 -4.88 -15.18 -22.40
N PRO A 448 -5.88 -14.59 -23.07
CA PRO A 448 -6.04 -14.82 -24.51
C PRO A 448 -4.85 -14.37 -25.36
N SER A 449 -4.17 -13.25 -24.98
CA SER A 449 -3.00 -12.78 -25.75
C SER A 449 -1.77 -13.67 -25.57
N THR A 450 -1.68 -14.38 -24.44
CA THR A 450 -0.57 -15.31 -24.14
C THR A 450 -0.88 -16.77 -24.57
N GLY A 451 -1.95 -16.98 -25.32
CA GLY A 451 -2.38 -18.33 -25.69
C GLY A 451 -2.80 -19.19 -24.49
N ASP A 452 -3.47 -18.58 -23.54
CA ASP A 452 -3.93 -19.17 -22.27
C ASP A 452 -2.80 -19.66 -21.34
N ILE A 453 -1.57 -19.23 -21.58
CA ILE A 453 -0.43 -19.54 -20.70
C ILE A 453 -0.25 -18.39 -19.69
N PRO A 454 -0.42 -18.64 -18.40
CA PRO A 454 -0.26 -17.62 -17.39
C PRO A 454 1.19 -17.13 -17.27
N ILE A 455 1.38 -15.82 -17.29
CA ILE A 455 2.68 -15.21 -16.97
C ILE A 455 2.95 -15.30 -15.47
N CYS A 456 4.12 -15.79 -15.12
CA CYS A 456 4.54 -15.96 -13.73
C CYS A 456 6.05 -15.70 -13.58
N VAL A 457 6.44 -14.87 -12.61
CA VAL A 457 7.86 -14.64 -12.24
C VAL A 457 8.29 -15.50 -11.06
N HIS A 458 7.56 -16.53 -10.76
CA HIS A 458 7.88 -17.58 -9.77
C HIS A 458 8.10 -17.10 -8.32
N CYS A 459 7.72 -15.87 -7.96
CA CYS A 459 8.02 -15.23 -6.67
C CYS A 459 7.34 -15.86 -5.44
N GLY A 460 6.30 -16.69 -5.61
CA GLY A 460 5.59 -17.40 -4.54
C GLY A 460 4.78 -16.53 -3.57
N GLN A 461 4.63 -15.25 -3.82
CA GLN A 461 3.84 -14.36 -2.96
C GLN A 461 2.36 -14.77 -2.88
N CYS A 462 1.81 -15.37 -3.94
CA CYS A 462 0.48 -15.99 -3.95
C CYS A 462 0.39 -17.18 -2.98
N SER A 463 1.41 -18.03 -2.94
CA SER A 463 1.50 -19.17 -2.01
C SER A 463 1.66 -18.72 -0.55
N LEU A 464 2.45 -17.67 -0.31
CA LEU A 464 2.64 -17.10 1.02
C LEU A 464 1.33 -16.52 1.59
N THR A 465 0.51 -15.91 0.73
CA THR A 465 -0.76 -15.27 1.11
C THR A 465 -1.94 -16.25 1.23
N CYS A 466 -1.86 -17.43 0.60
CA CYS A 466 -2.97 -18.38 0.60
C CYS A 466 -3.11 -19.11 1.96
N MET A 467 -4.09 -18.67 2.77
CA MET A 467 -4.37 -19.27 4.09
C MET A 467 -4.99 -20.67 4.01
N PHE A 468 -5.60 -21.00 2.87
CA PHE A 468 -6.30 -22.28 2.66
C PHE A 468 -5.39 -23.38 2.08
N GLY A 469 -4.14 -23.06 1.76
CA GLY A 469 -3.22 -24.02 1.14
C GLY A 469 -3.60 -24.44 -0.29
N ALA A 470 -4.49 -23.67 -0.94
CA ALA A 470 -4.86 -23.91 -2.34
C ALA A 470 -3.73 -23.57 -3.32
N THR A 471 -2.95 -22.53 -3.02
CA THR A 471 -1.71 -22.23 -3.77
C THR A 471 -0.53 -22.57 -2.88
N THR A 472 0.34 -23.48 -3.32
CA THR A 472 1.49 -23.97 -2.60
C THR A 472 2.73 -23.97 -3.48
N THR A 473 3.89 -24.25 -2.89
CA THR A 473 5.14 -24.47 -3.64
C THR A 473 5.19 -25.89 -4.18
N VAL A 474 5.82 -26.07 -5.33
CA VAL A 474 6.14 -27.40 -5.86
C VAL A 474 7.27 -27.98 -5.02
N SER A 475 7.00 -29.00 -4.21
CA SER A 475 8.00 -29.62 -3.33
C SER A 475 8.99 -30.47 -4.13
N GLN A 476 10.27 -30.37 -3.73
CA GLN A 476 11.33 -31.25 -4.24
C GLN A 476 11.93 -32.12 -3.12
N VAL A 477 11.31 -32.16 -1.92
CA VAL A 477 11.81 -32.90 -0.77
C VAL A 477 11.92 -34.40 -1.06
N GLU A 478 10.96 -34.99 -1.76
CA GLU A 478 11.00 -36.42 -2.15
C GLU A 478 12.25 -36.72 -2.97
N LYS A 479 12.56 -35.91 -3.97
CA LYS A 479 13.78 -36.07 -4.80
C LYS A 479 15.06 -35.92 -3.99
N VAL A 480 15.06 -35.05 -2.98
CA VAL A 480 16.20 -34.95 -2.04
C VAL A 480 16.33 -36.22 -1.21
N GLN A 481 15.23 -36.79 -0.73
CA GLN A 481 15.25 -38.05 0.03
C GLN A 481 15.70 -39.23 -0.84
N GLU A 482 15.30 -39.28 -2.09
CA GLU A 482 15.79 -40.27 -3.07
C GLU A 482 17.30 -40.15 -3.25
N ALA A 483 17.83 -38.92 -3.44
CA ALA A 483 19.28 -38.70 -3.57
C ALA A 483 20.06 -39.13 -2.32
N ILE A 484 19.56 -38.83 -1.12
CA ILE A 484 20.15 -39.26 0.16
C ILE A 484 20.15 -40.79 0.32
N SER A 485 19.16 -41.44 -0.23
CA SER A 485 19.02 -42.90 -0.14
C SER A 485 19.92 -43.65 -1.15
N ASP A 486 20.47 -42.95 -2.14
CA ASP A 486 21.38 -43.52 -3.15
C ASP A 486 22.84 -43.50 -2.63
N PRO A 487 23.45 -44.65 -2.32
CA PRO A 487 24.80 -44.72 -1.77
C PRO A 487 25.90 -44.27 -2.77
N ASN A 488 25.56 -44.07 -4.03
CA ASN A 488 26.48 -43.57 -5.04
C ASN A 488 26.47 -42.06 -5.17
N LYS A 489 25.60 -41.38 -4.44
CA LYS A 489 25.48 -39.93 -4.46
C LYS A 489 26.08 -39.29 -3.21
N VAL A 490 26.62 -38.11 -3.36
CA VAL A 490 27.09 -37.22 -2.29
C VAL A 490 26.14 -36.02 -2.26
N VAL A 491 25.36 -35.89 -1.20
CA VAL A 491 24.33 -34.85 -1.08
C VAL A 491 24.86 -33.68 -0.29
N ILE A 492 25.02 -32.56 -0.97
CA ILE A 492 25.58 -31.31 -0.44
C ILE A 492 24.46 -30.27 -0.31
N PHE A 493 24.31 -29.70 0.88
CA PHE A 493 23.37 -28.62 1.13
C PHE A 493 24.06 -27.28 1.20
N GLN A 494 23.41 -26.25 0.69
CA GLN A 494 23.79 -24.86 0.92
C GLN A 494 22.60 -24.06 1.47
N ILE A 495 22.83 -23.24 2.48
CA ILE A 495 21.76 -22.55 3.25
C ILE A 495 21.83 -21.04 3.03
N ALA A 496 20.74 -20.43 2.49
CA ALA A 496 20.65 -18.99 2.29
C ALA A 496 20.50 -18.21 3.62
N PRO A 497 20.98 -16.96 3.71
CA PRO A 497 21.04 -16.17 4.95
C PRO A 497 19.68 -15.99 5.63
N ALA A 498 18.62 -15.73 4.88
CA ALA A 498 17.28 -15.48 5.43
C ALA A 498 16.60 -16.74 6.00
N VAL A 499 17.11 -17.95 5.74
CA VAL A 499 16.59 -19.20 6.32
C VAL A 499 16.90 -19.27 7.81
N ARG A 500 18.14 -18.92 8.20
CA ARG A 500 18.64 -19.02 9.58
C ARG A 500 17.93 -18.11 10.59
N VAL A 501 17.25 -17.06 10.12
CA VAL A 501 16.51 -16.07 10.95
C VAL A 501 15.00 -16.23 10.87
N ALA A 502 14.51 -17.24 10.14
CA ALA A 502 13.07 -17.45 9.98
C ALA A 502 12.61 -18.90 10.27
N LEU A 503 13.48 -19.89 10.06
CA LEU A 503 13.11 -21.31 10.22
C LEU A 503 12.59 -21.64 11.63
N GLY A 504 13.12 -20.98 12.66
CA GLY A 504 12.71 -21.19 14.06
C GLY A 504 11.25 -20.89 14.33
N GLU A 505 10.64 -19.99 13.57
CA GLU A 505 9.22 -19.62 13.69
C GLU A 505 8.28 -20.81 13.43
N GLU A 506 8.67 -21.72 12.54
CA GLU A 506 7.93 -22.96 12.26
C GLU A 506 7.93 -23.96 13.44
N PHE A 507 8.81 -23.75 14.41
CA PHE A 507 8.96 -24.55 15.63
C PHE A 507 8.55 -23.77 16.89
N GLY A 508 7.85 -22.63 16.73
CA GLY A 508 7.32 -21.85 17.84
C GLY A 508 8.33 -20.92 18.52
N LEU A 509 9.50 -20.71 17.94
CA LEU A 509 10.45 -19.72 18.43
C LEU A 509 10.00 -18.28 18.04
N PRO A 510 10.42 -17.25 18.78
CA PRO A 510 10.14 -15.85 18.46
C PRO A 510 10.58 -15.47 17.05
N PHE A 511 9.92 -14.47 16.46
CA PHE A 511 10.31 -13.93 15.16
C PHE A 511 11.79 -13.49 15.16
N GLY A 512 12.49 -13.80 14.08
CA GLY A 512 13.89 -13.46 13.94
C GLY A 512 14.86 -14.32 14.78
N SER A 513 14.42 -15.40 15.44
CA SER A 513 15.33 -16.27 16.18
C SER A 513 16.42 -16.84 15.29
N ILE A 514 17.67 -16.67 15.70
CA ILE A 514 18.85 -17.19 14.98
C ILE A 514 18.97 -18.69 15.28
N VAL A 515 18.85 -19.52 14.25
CA VAL A 515 18.88 -20.98 14.36
C VAL A 515 19.87 -21.62 13.40
N LYS A 516 20.98 -20.91 13.07
CA LYS A 516 22.03 -21.34 12.14
C LYS A 516 22.54 -22.75 12.48
N GLY A 517 23.09 -22.95 13.68
CA GLY A 517 23.71 -24.20 14.07
C GLY A 517 22.72 -25.36 14.16
N LYS A 518 21.49 -25.12 14.69
CA LYS A 518 20.43 -26.14 14.74
C LYS A 518 19.98 -26.57 13.35
N THR A 519 19.96 -25.63 12.37
CA THR A 519 19.60 -25.94 10.98
C THR A 519 20.63 -26.89 10.36
N ILE A 520 21.91 -26.62 10.57
CA ILE A 520 23.02 -27.48 10.10
C ILE A 520 22.90 -28.88 10.70
N THR A 521 22.72 -28.97 12.01
CA THR A 521 22.52 -30.26 12.72
C THR A 521 21.31 -31.02 12.19
N ALA A 522 20.19 -30.31 11.93
CA ALA A 522 18.99 -30.92 11.35
C ALA A 522 19.30 -31.53 9.97
N LEU A 523 19.98 -30.83 9.10
CA LEU A 523 20.34 -31.30 7.76
C LEU A 523 21.25 -32.54 7.83
N ARG A 524 22.27 -32.54 8.72
CA ARG A 524 23.14 -33.71 8.92
C ARG A 524 22.33 -34.92 9.42
N LYS A 525 21.38 -34.73 10.34
CA LYS A 525 20.48 -35.80 10.79
C LYS A 525 19.51 -36.26 9.71
N LEU A 526 19.20 -35.43 8.73
CA LEU A 526 18.39 -35.80 7.58
C LEU A 526 19.20 -36.51 6.49
N GLY A 527 20.54 -36.54 6.57
CA GLY A 527 21.42 -37.30 5.69
C GLY A 527 22.30 -36.43 4.77
N ALA A 528 22.56 -35.20 5.14
CA ALA A 528 23.53 -34.37 4.41
C ALA A 528 24.96 -34.89 4.62
N ASP A 529 25.72 -35.06 3.52
CA ASP A 529 27.15 -35.37 3.58
C ASP A 529 27.97 -34.11 3.89
N TYR A 530 27.62 -32.99 3.28
CA TYR A 530 28.22 -31.67 3.53
C TYR A 530 27.16 -30.58 3.61
N VAL A 531 27.43 -29.54 4.39
CA VAL A 531 26.58 -28.37 4.55
C VAL A 531 27.42 -27.10 4.46
N PHE A 532 27.20 -26.30 3.41
CA PHE A 532 27.92 -25.03 3.17
C PHE A 532 27.04 -23.81 3.41
N ASP A 533 27.66 -22.64 3.54
CA ASP A 533 27.01 -21.36 3.68
C ASP A 533 26.84 -20.69 2.34
N THR A 534 25.59 -20.45 1.91
CA THR A 534 25.34 -19.65 0.69
C THR A 534 25.88 -18.21 0.79
N ASN A 535 26.22 -17.74 2.01
CA ASN A 535 26.86 -16.45 2.18
C ASN A 535 28.25 -16.40 1.55
N PHE A 536 28.98 -17.52 1.47
CA PHE A 536 30.20 -17.62 0.69
C PHE A 536 29.95 -17.32 -0.79
N GLY A 537 28.85 -17.86 -1.34
CA GLY A 537 28.39 -17.51 -2.69
C GLY A 537 27.97 -16.05 -2.82
N ALA A 538 27.46 -15.43 -1.75
CA ALA A 538 27.19 -14.00 -1.75
C ALA A 538 28.47 -13.18 -1.79
N ASP A 539 29.50 -13.57 -1.05
CA ASP A 539 30.82 -12.94 -1.12
C ASP A 539 31.45 -13.02 -2.54
N LEU A 540 31.28 -14.16 -3.23
CA LEU A 540 31.64 -14.30 -4.65
C LEU A 540 30.89 -13.31 -5.53
N THR A 541 29.55 -13.25 -5.35
CA THR A 541 28.71 -12.34 -6.12
C THR A 541 29.09 -10.88 -5.89
N VAL A 542 29.39 -10.48 -4.64
CA VAL A 542 29.83 -9.12 -4.31
C VAL A 542 31.17 -8.77 -4.98
N MET A 543 32.14 -9.67 -4.96
CA MET A 543 33.44 -9.43 -5.59
C MET A 543 33.30 -9.22 -7.09
N GLU A 544 32.52 -10.05 -7.76
CA GLU A 544 32.29 -9.93 -9.21
C GLU A 544 31.44 -8.70 -9.56
N GLU A 545 30.29 -8.46 -8.86
CA GLU A 545 29.45 -7.30 -9.14
C GLU A 545 30.13 -5.96 -8.81
N ALA A 546 30.92 -5.89 -7.73
CA ALA A 546 31.69 -4.70 -7.41
C ALA A 546 32.77 -4.43 -8.49
N SER A 547 33.46 -5.46 -8.97
CA SER A 547 34.44 -5.36 -10.03
C SER A 547 33.79 -4.97 -11.37
N GLU A 548 32.66 -5.58 -11.73
CA GLU A 548 31.89 -5.22 -12.92
C GLU A 548 31.36 -3.78 -12.85
N PHE A 549 30.91 -3.33 -11.67
CA PHE A 549 30.45 -1.96 -11.46
C PHE A 549 31.57 -0.95 -11.69
N LEU A 550 32.78 -1.19 -11.15
CA LEU A 550 33.94 -0.32 -11.34
C LEU A 550 34.40 -0.32 -12.80
N GLU A 551 34.36 -1.47 -13.46
CA GLU A 551 34.68 -1.58 -14.90
C GLU A 551 33.70 -0.76 -15.75
N ARG A 552 32.39 -0.84 -15.47
CA ARG A 552 31.36 -0.05 -16.18
C ARG A 552 31.51 1.44 -15.89
N LEU A 553 31.79 1.84 -14.66
CA LEU A 553 32.04 3.25 -14.31
C LEU A 553 33.21 3.84 -15.12
N LYS A 554 34.24 3.05 -15.35
CA LYS A 554 35.44 3.47 -16.06
C LYS A 554 35.30 3.42 -17.57
N ASN A 555 34.83 2.31 -18.13
CA ASN A 555 34.94 1.97 -19.53
C ASN A 555 33.60 1.86 -20.28
N HIS A 556 32.47 1.67 -19.57
CA HIS A 556 31.15 1.35 -20.17
C HIS A 556 30.02 2.16 -19.56
N LYS A 557 30.16 3.48 -19.47
CA LYS A 557 29.17 4.39 -18.85
C LYS A 557 27.81 4.35 -19.52
N GLU A 558 27.71 3.91 -20.78
CA GLU A 558 26.45 3.71 -21.50
C GLU A 558 25.61 2.56 -20.93
N GLN A 559 26.23 1.62 -20.22
CA GLN A 559 25.55 0.49 -19.56
C GLN A 559 25.18 0.80 -18.09
N LEU A 560 25.37 2.04 -17.63
CA LEU A 560 24.89 2.48 -16.33
C LEU A 560 23.46 3.04 -16.45
N PRO A 561 22.64 2.93 -15.38
CA PRO A 561 22.94 2.29 -14.10
C PRO A 561 23.10 0.78 -14.21
N LEU A 562 23.99 0.19 -13.40
CA LEU A 562 24.04 -1.24 -13.19
C LEU A 562 22.87 -1.67 -12.29
N PHE A 563 22.05 -2.61 -12.73
CA PHE A 563 21.03 -3.25 -11.89
C PHE A 563 21.55 -4.59 -11.38
N THR A 564 21.41 -4.85 -10.07
CA THR A 564 21.78 -6.15 -9.50
C THR A 564 20.92 -7.27 -10.09
N SER A 565 21.48 -8.47 -10.25
CA SER A 565 20.82 -9.62 -10.89
C SER A 565 20.60 -10.82 -9.96
N CYS A 566 20.93 -10.74 -8.68
CA CYS A 566 20.83 -11.84 -7.72
C CYS A 566 19.38 -12.31 -7.46
N CYS A 567 18.37 -11.47 -7.73
CA CYS A 567 16.95 -11.78 -7.56
C CYS A 567 16.33 -12.36 -8.84
N SER A 568 16.15 -13.67 -8.92
CA SER A 568 15.64 -14.35 -10.10
C SER A 568 14.22 -13.93 -10.54
N SER A 569 13.34 -13.57 -9.61
CA SER A 569 12.03 -13.00 -9.98
C SER A 569 12.14 -11.61 -10.62
N TRP A 570 13.14 -10.83 -10.24
CA TRP A 570 13.43 -9.55 -10.87
C TRP A 570 13.99 -9.73 -12.28
N VAL A 571 14.94 -10.63 -12.44
CA VAL A 571 15.50 -10.97 -13.76
C VAL A 571 14.39 -11.42 -14.71
N GLU A 572 13.56 -12.38 -14.30
CA GLU A 572 12.42 -12.85 -15.10
C GLU A 572 11.44 -11.72 -15.44
N PHE A 573 11.21 -10.80 -14.51
CA PHE A 573 10.37 -9.63 -14.74
C PHE A 573 10.95 -8.68 -15.78
N VAL A 574 12.27 -8.46 -15.77
CA VAL A 574 12.97 -7.66 -16.78
C VAL A 574 12.89 -8.33 -18.15
N GLU A 575 13.23 -9.60 -18.23
CA GLU A 575 13.21 -10.37 -19.49
C GLU A 575 11.83 -10.32 -20.18
N ILE A 576 10.73 -10.29 -19.40
CA ILE A 576 9.36 -10.27 -19.92
C ILE A 576 8.87 -8.84 -20.19
N TYR A 577 9.04 -7.91 -19.26
CA TYR A 577 8.36 -6.61 -19.30
C TYR A 577 9.26 -5.43 -19.70
N PHE A 578 10.58 -5.53 -19.53
CA PHE A 578 11.54 -4.45 -19.74
C PHE A 578 12.83 -4.95 -20.41
N PRO A 579 12.73 -5.59 -21.60
CA PRO A 579 13.92 -6.18 -22.26
C PRO A 579 14.99 -5.16 -22.62
N GLU A 580 14.67 -3.88 -22.71
CA GLU A 580 15.60 -2.76 -22.89
C GLU A 580 16.56 -2.57 -21.71
N ILE A 581 16.22 -3.08 -20.50
CA ILE A 581 17.09 -3.02 -19.32
C ILE A 581 18.06 -4.20 -19.26
N ILE A 582 17.91 -5.23 -20.07
CA ILE A 582 18.76 -6.44 -20.01
C ILE A 582 20.26 -6.10 -20.08
N SER A 583 20.67 -5.15 -20.93
CA SER A 583 22.06 -4.72 -21.04
C SER A 583 22.58 -3.99 -19.81
N HIS A 584 21.70 -3.56 -18.92
CA HIS A 584 22.02 -2.89 -17.66
C HIS A 584 22.04 -3.84 -16.45
N LEU A 585 21.61 -5.10 -16.60
CA LEU A 585 21.73 -6.10 -15.54
C LEU A 585 23.19 -6.46 -15.31
N ALA A 586 23.55 -6.72 -14.05
CA ALA A 586 24.83 -7.34 -13.72
C ALA A 586 24.87 -8.74 -14.31
N THR A 587 26.00 -9.11 -14.90
CA THR A 587 26.17 -10.43 -15.52
C THR A 587 26.45 -11.52 -14.50
N THR A 588 26.78 -11.17 -13.28
CA THR A 588 27.10 -12.09 -12.19
C THR A 588 25.89 -12.97 -11.83
N ARG A 589 26.14 -14.26 -11.62
CA ARG A 589 25.15 -15.22 -11.16
C ARG A 589 24.70 -14.92 -9.73
N SER A 590 23.54 -15.41 -9.36
CA SER A 590 23.08 -15.32 -7.97
C SER A 590 23.97 -16.12 -7.01
N PRO A 591 24.03 -15.77 -5.70
CA PRO A 591 24.84 -16.48 -4.71
C PRO A 591 24.68 -18.00 -4.71
N ILE A 592 23.45 -18.50 -4.89
CA ILE A 592 23.19 -19.93 -4.97
C ILE A 592 23.86 -20.55 -6.20
N SER A 593 23.70 -19.93 -7.36
CA SER A 593 24.26 -20.44 -8.61
C SER A 593 25.78 -20.32 -8.66
N SER A 594 26.35 -19.24 -8.11
CA SER A 594 27.79 -19.04 -7.96
C SER A 594 28.42 -20.10 -7.09
N LEU A 595 27.88 -20.31 -5.88
CA LEU A 595 28.37 -21.35 -4.98
C LEU A 595 28.22 -22.75 -5.59
N SER A 596 27.11 -23.01 -6.30
CA SER A 596 26.85 -24.32 -6.94
C SER A 596 27.90 -24.69 -7.97
N SER A 597 28.30 -23.73 -8.81
CA SER A 597 29.34 -24.00 -9.80
C SER A 597 30.67 -24.28 -9.13
N ILE A 598 31.02 -23.57 -8.05
CA ILE A 598 32.24 -23.82 -7.27
C ILE A 598 32.20 -25.15 -6.52
N ILE A 599 31.06 -25.58 -6.00
CA ILE A 599 30.87 -26.90 -5.38
C ILE A 599 31.19 -28.00 -6.38
N LYS A 600 30.65 -27.93 -7.61
CA LYS A 600 30.84 -28.98 -8.63
C LYS A 600 32.15 -28.87 -9.40
N THR A 601 32.97 -27.84 -9.15
CA THR A 601 34.30 -27.66 -9.80
C THR A 601 35.41 -27.69 -8.77
N TYR A 602 35.65 -26.60 -8.08
CA TYR A 602 36.76 -26.46 -7.12
C TYR A 602 36.65 -27.46 -5.95
N PHE A 603 35.48 -27.50 -5.28
CA PHE A 603 35.31 -28.41 -4.15
C PHE A 603 35.35 -29.88 -4.61
N ALA A 604 34.65 -30.23 -5.70
CA ALA A 604 34.69 -31.59 -6.27
C ALA A 604 36.14 -32.08 -6.53
N LYS A 605 36.97 -31.19 -7.10
CA LYS A 605 38.38 -31.47 -7.36
C LYS A 605 39.21 -31.58 -6.09
N LYS A 606 38.98 -30.69 -5.10
CA LYS A 606 39.75 -30.73 -3.82
C LYS A 606 39.36 -31.91 -2.94
N ALA A 607 38.10 -32.33 -2.97
CA ALA A 607 37.60 -33.46 -2.20
C ALA A 607 37.73 -34.82 -2.91
N ASP A 608 38.23 -34.81 -4.14
CA ASP A 608 38.35 -36.01 -5.01
C ASP A 608 37.01 -36.73 -5.23
N ILE A 609 35.91 -35.92 -5.41
CA ILE A 609 34.58 -36.44 -5.65
C ILE A 609 34.22 -36.22 -7.11
N PRO A 610 33.82 -37.24 -7.88
CA PRO A 610 33.30 -37.07 -9.23
C PRO A 610 32.10 -36.15 -9.25
N PRO A 611 32.09 -35.07 -10.08
CA PRO A 611 31.03 -34.04 -10.04
C PRO A 611 29.65 -34.56 -10.40
N ASP A 612 29.53 -35.63 -11.17
CA ASP A 612 28.28 -36.32 -11.50
C ASP A 612 27.67 -37.09 -10.34
N LYS A 613 28.45 -37.39 -9.31
CA LYS A 613 27.96 -37.96 -8.06
C LYS A 613 27.43 -36.93 -7.06
N ILE A 614 27.78 -35.68 -7.22
CA ILE A 614 27.32 -34.60 -6.34
C ILE A 614 25.88 -34.20 -6.67
N VAL A 615 25.01 -34.28 -5.68
CA VAL A 615 23.67 -33.69 -5.72
C VAL A 615 23.67 -32.43 -4.84
N ASN A 616 23.70 -31.28 -5.48
CA ASN A 616 23.73 -29.99 -4.82
C ASN A 616 22.32 -29.47 -4.55
N VAL A 617 21.96 -29.30 -3.28
CA VAL A 617 20.62 -28.90 -2.81
C VAL A 617 20.68 -27.53 -2.17
N CYS A 618 19.97 -26.54 -2.70
CA CYS A 618 19.85 -25.25 -2.05
C CYS A 618 18.62 -25.16 -1.14
N VAL A 619 18.83 -24.63 0.08
CA VAL A 619 17.78 -24.29 1.04
C VAL A 619 17.58 -22.78 1.04
N THR A 620 16.41 -22.30 0.60
CA THR A 620 16.22 -20.89 0.26
C THR A 620 14.87 -20.33 0.77
N PRO A 621 14.78 -19.03 1.07
CA PRO A 621 13.50 -18.35 1.32
C PRO A 621 12.67 -18.14 0.04
N CYS A 622 13.23 -18.42 -1.14
CA CYS A 622 12.74 -17.97 -2.43
C CYS A 622 12.21 -19.14 -3.27
N THR A 623 11.00 -19.04 -3.77
CA THR A 623 10.42 -20.04 -4.68
C THR A 623 10.92 -19.90 -6.11
N SER A 624 11.33 -18.69 -6.51
CA SER A 624 11.84 -18.42 -7.87
C SER A 624 13.16 -19.15 -8.15
N LYS A 625 13.91 -19.51 -7.12
CA LYS A 625 15.12 -20.33 -7.26
C LYS A 625 14.85 -21.72 -7.86
N LYS A 626 13.61 -22.24 -7.68
CA LYS A 626 13.19 -23.49 -8.35
C LYS A 626 13.09 -23.37 -9.87
N SER A 627 12.78 -22.17 -10.37
CA SER A 627 12.80 -21.87 -11.80
C SER A 627 14.20 -21.51 -12.28
N GLU A 628 14.95 -20.76 -11.49
CA GLU A 628 16.33 -20.36 -11.82
C GLU A 628 17.25 -21.55 -12.06
N ILE A 629 17.24 -22.55 -11.20
CA ILE A 629 18.08 -23.74 -11.36
C ILE A 629 17.80 -24.57 -12.62
N LEU A 630 16.69 -24.29 -13.31
CA LEU A 630 16.32 -24.94 -14.56
C LEU A 630 16.82 -24.18 -15.80
N ARG A 631 17.40 -22.99 -15.61
CA ARG A 631 17.91 -22.16 -16.73
C ARG A 631 19.11 -22.86 -17.37
N PRO A 632 19.08 -23.05 -18.71
CA PRO A 632 20.12 -23.81 -19.41
C PRO A 632 21.48 -23.14 -19.38
N GLU A 633 21.54 -21.83 -19.23
CA GLU A 633 22.78 -21.05 -19.15
C GLU A 633 23.50 -21.17 -17.79
N LEU A 634 22.88 -21.78 -16.76
CA LEU A 634 23.50 -22.02 -15.47
C LEU A 634 24.12 -23.42 -15.38
N ASN A 635 25.16 -23.63 -16.19
CA ASN A 635 25.83 -24.90 -16.42
C ASN A 635 27.37 -24.74 -16.47
N GLY A 636 27.92 -23.84 -15.68
CA GLY A 636 29.39 -23.57 -15.68
C GLY A 636 30.24 -24.79 -15.36
N ALA A 637 29.78 -25.63 -14.43
CA ALA A 637 30.49 -26.89 -14.16
C ALA A 637 30.50 -27.86 -15.34
N ALA A 638 29.39 -27.92 -16.11
CA ALA A 638 29.35 -28.73 -17.31
C ALA A 638 30.37 -28.28 -18.38
N HIS A 639 30.50 -26.95 -18.55
CA HIS A 639 31.53 -26.40 -19.45
C HIS A 639 32.96 -26.64 -18.94
N TYR A 640 33.18 -26.53 -17.63
CA TYR A 640 34.47 -26.78 -17.00
C TYR A 640 34.94 -28.25 -17.20
N TRP A 641 33.99 -29.20 -17.05
CA TRP A 641 34.29 -30.63 -17.14
C TRP A 641 34.09 -31.21 -18.57
N ASP A 642 33.72 -30.39 -19.55
CA ASP A 642 33.36 -30.79 -20.92
C ASP A 642 32.28 -31.89 -20.95
N THR A 643 31.18 -31.68 -20.16
CA THR A 643 30.04 -32.60 -20.05
C THR A 643 28.79 -31.94 -20.57
N ARG A 644 27.78 -32.72 -21.07
CA ARG A 644 26.57 -32.16 -21.68
C ARG A 644 25.37 -32.05 -20.71
N ASP A 645 25.29 -32.85 -19.69
CA ASP A 645 24.06 -33.06 -18.91
C ASP A 645 24.19 -32.70 -17.43
N MET A 646 25.23 -31.97 -17.04
CA MET A 646 25.47 -31.57 -15.65
C MET A 646 24.83 -30.19 -15.37
N ARG A 647 24.05 -30.09 -14.32
CA ARG A 647 23.57 -28.82 -13.75
C ARG A 647 24.44 -28.42 -12.57
N ASP A 648 24.64 -27.13 -12.37
CA ASP A 648 25.37 -26.61 -11.23
C ASP A 648 24.58 -26.83 -9.92
N THR A 649 23.28 -26.51 -9.91
CA THR A 649 22.33 -26.78 -8.82
C THR A 649 21.32 -27.83 -9.25
N ASP A 650 21.17 -28.91 -8.48
CA ASP A 650 20.27 -30.01 -8.83
C ASP A 650 18.87 -29.83 -8.28
N LEU A 651 18.74 -29.44 -7.00
CA LEU A 651 17.48 -29.36 -6.27
C LEU A 651 17.39 -28.09 -5.42
N CYS A 652 16.15 -27.63 -5.21
CA CYS A 652 15.85 -26.45 -4.42
C CYS A 652 14.68 -26.68 -3.48
N ILE A 653 14.88 -26.55 -2.18
CA ILE A 653 13.82 -26.60 -1.17
C ILE A 653 13.70 -25.28 -0.42
N THR A 654 12.48 -24.94 -0.02
CA THR A 654 12.19 -23.70 0.69
C THR A 654 12.30 -23.87 2.21
N THR A 655 12.39 -22.75 2.95
CA THR A 655 12.34 -22.74 4.42
C THR A 655 11.16 -23.54 4.97
N ARG A 656 9.94 -23.36 4.38
CA ARG A 656 8.75 -24.11 4.82
C ARG A 656 8.84 -25.60 4.49
N GLU A 657 9.37 -25.97 3.34
CA GLU A 657 9.54 -27.38 2.94
C GLU A 657 10.54 -28.09 3.87
N LEU A 658 11.65 -27.42 4.19
CA LEU A 658 12.61 -27.94 5.18
C LEU A 658 11.95 -28.12 6.56
N ALA A 659 11.20 -27.11 7.03
CA ALA A 659 10.51 -27.19 8.31
C ALA A 659 9.50 -28.36 8.34
N GLN A 660 8.74 -28.53 7.27
CA GLN A 660 7.79 -29.64 7.15
C GLN A 660 8.50 -30.99 7.19
N TRP A 661 9.58 -31.13 6.44
CA TRP A 661 10.40 -32.36 6.42
C TRP A 661 10.98 -32.70 7.80
N ILE A 662 11.52 -31.70 8.52
CA ILE A 662 12.01 -31.87 9.90
C ILE A 662 10.89 -32.37 10.84
N LYS A 663 9.67 -31.81 10.72
CA LYS A 663 8.49 -32.19 11.49
C LYS A 663 8.07 -33.63 11.17
N GLU A 664 8.04 -34.02 9.90
CA GLU A 664 7.70 -35.38 9.44
C GLU A 664 8.67 -36.44 9.98
N LYS A 665 9.95 -36.13 10.02
CA LYS A 665 10.98 -36.98 10.62
C LYS A 665 11.01 -36.92 12.15
N ARG A 666 10.14 -36.12 12.77
CA ARG A 666 10.01 -35.95 14.24
C ARG A 666 11.31 -35.57 14.92
N LEU A 667 12.17 -34.80 14.24
CA LEU A 667 13.39 -34.28 14.85
C LEU A 667 12.99 -33.17 15.84
N GLY A 668 13.42 -33.30 17.09
CA GLY A 668 13.18 -32.30 18.12
C GLY A 668 14.00 -31.01 17.86
N PHE A 669 13.62 -30.19 16.88
CA PHE A 669 14.43 -29.09 16.37
C PHE A 669 14.95 -28.14 17.46
N ASN A 670 14.09 -27.79 18.43
CA ASN A 670 14.44 -26.86 19.50
C ASN A 670 15.52 -27.39 20.47
N THR A 671 15.66 -28.71 20.54
CA THR A 671 16.62 -29.42 21.44
C THR A 671 17.89 -29.88 20.73
N LEU A 672 18.03 -29.57 19.44
CA LEU A 672 19.26 -29.86 18.70
C LEU A 672 20.41 -29.02 19.20
N GLU A 673 21.58 -29.64 19.28
CA GLU A 673 22.84 -28.93 19.51
C GLU A 673 23.27 -28.18 18.24
N ASP A 674 24.00 -27.10 18.39
CA ASP A 674 24.52 -26.33 17.28
C ASP A 674 25.71 -27.03 16.61
N SER A 675 25.75 -26.99 15.29
CA SER A 675 26.89 -27.43 14.47
C SER A 675 27.41 -26.31 13.58
N ASN A 676 28.64 -26.41 13.11
CA ASN A 676 29.26 -25.49 12.17
C ASN A 676 29.15 -26.00 10.74
N TYR A 677 29.31 -25.11 9.77
CA TYR A 677 29.48 -25.45 8.36
C TYR A 677 30.76 -26.26 8.12
N ASP A 678 30.80 -26.98 7.04
CA ASP A 678 31.96 -27.69 6.60
C ASP A 678 32.98 -26.70 5.97
N SER A 679 34.30 -26.96 6.15
CA SER A 679 35.38 -26.11 5.69
C SER A 679 35.54 -26.09 4.15
N LEU A 680 36.33 -25.16 3.64
CA LEU A 680 36.63 -24.79 2.26
C LEU A 680 35.62 -23.83 1.62
N LEU A 681 34.32 -23.86 2.03
CA LEU A 681 33.26 -22.97 1.49
C LEU A 681 32.29 -22.63 2.60
N GLY A 682 32.74 -22.59 3.82
CA GLY A 682 31.90 -22.37 5.01
C GLY A 682 32.14 -21.07 5.73
N GLU A 683 33.24 -20.39 5.47
CA GLU A 683 33.52 -19.06 6.00
C GLU A 683 32.90 -17.99 5.13
N ALA A 684 32.21 -17.00 5.72
CA ALA A 684 31.52 -15.95 5.00
C ALA A 684 31.57 -14.63 5.77
N SER A 685 31.55 -13.52 5.04
CA SER A 685 31.55 -12.19 5.63
C SER A 685 30.13 -11.73 6.09
N GLY A 686 30.11 -10.71 6.94
CA GLY A 686 28.88 -9.99 7.29
C GLY A 686 28.18 -9.42 6.07
N ALA A 687 28.92 -8.92 5.08
CA ALA A 687 28.39 -8.45 3.81
C ALA A 687 27.52 -9.52 3.11
N GLY A 688 27.92 -10.79 3.13
CA GLY A 688 27.12 -11.90 2.60
C GLY A 688 25.84 -12.16 3.41
N ILE A 689 25.85 -11.89 4.72
CA ILE A 689 24.70 -12.12 5.62
C ILE A 689 23.56 -11.14 5.33
N ILE A 690 23.86 -9.84 5.13
CA ILE A 690 22.85 -8.79 4.91
C ILE A 690 22.14 -8.89 3.55
N PHE A 691 22.59 -9.74 2.63
CA PHE A 691 21.89 -10.05 1.35
C PHE A 691 20.43 -10.44 1.52
N GLY A 692 20.04 -10.93 2.69
CA GLY A 692 18.66 -11.28 2.98
C GLY A 692 17.68 -10.12 3.06
N ASN A 693 18.19 -8.89 3.17
CA ASN A 693 17.40 -7.65 3.32
C ASN A 693 17.46 -6.80 2.05
N SER A 694 16.42 -5.96 1.84
CA SER A 694 16.46 -4.95 0.77
C SER A 694 17.37 -3.78 1.15
N GLY A 695 18.32 -3.49 0.30
CA GLY A 695 19.44 -2.59 0.51
C GLY A 695 20.73 -3.29 0.92
N GLY A 696 20.66 -4.54 1.37
CA GLY A 696 21.84 -5.27 1.85
C GLY A 696 22.82 -5.67 0.74
N VAL A 697 22.32 -6.01 -0.45
CA VAL A 697 23.17 -6.30 -1.61
C VAL A 697 23.92 -5.03 -2.04
N MET A 698 23.17 -3.93 -2.14
CA MET A 698 23.72 -2.61 -2.45
C MET A 698 24.83 -2.22 -1.48
N GLU A 699 24.57 -2.36 -0.19
CA GLU A 699 25.52 -2.03 0.86
C GLU A 699 26.79 -2.89 0.76
N ALA A 700 26.63 -4.20 0.53
CA ALA A 700 27.75 -5.13 0.37
C ALA A 700 28.63 -4.77 -0.85
N ILE A 701 27.99 -4.45 -1.99
CA ILE A 701 28.69 -4.03 -3.21
C ILE A 701 29.44 -2.72 -2.98
N LEU A 702 28.80 -1.73 -2.33
CA LEU A 702 29.44 -0.44 -2.05
C LEU A 702 30.61 -0.57 -1.09
N ARG A 703 30.52 -1.38 -0.04
CA ARG A 703 31.64 -1.68 0.87
C ARG A 703 32.85 -2.19 0.09
N THR A 704 32.63 -3.14 -0.82
CA THR A 704 33.70 -3.76 -1.60
C THR A 704 34.20 -2.87 -2.74
N ALA A 705 33.31 -2.25 -3.52
CA ALA A 705 33.70 -1.39 -4.64
C ALA A 705 34.47 -0.15 -4.16
N HIS A 706 34.08 0.47 -3.05
CA HIS A 706 34.80 1.58 -2.46
C HIS A 706 36.24 1.16 -2.09
N PHE A 707 36.42 0.03 -1.41
CA PHE A 707 37.75 -0.46 -1.06
C PHE A 707 38.59 -0.81 -2.28
N LEU A 708 38.04 -1.49 -3.27
CA LEU A 708 38.75 -1.83 -4.49
C LEU A 708 39.19 -0.59 -5.28
N HIS A 709 38.47 0.52 -5.15
CA HIS A 709 38.77 1.77 -5.84
C HIS A 709 39.76 2.66 -5.06
N THR A 710 39.50 2.86 -3.76
CA THR A 710 40.26 3.83 -2.93
C THR A 710 41.36 3.19 -2.06
N GLY A 711 41.24 1.89 -1.78
CA GLY A 711 42.07 1.18 -0.79
C GLY A 711 41.61 1.43 0.66
N GLU A 712 40.55 2.17 0.90
CA GLU A 712 40.02 2.54 2.22
C GLU A 712 38.64 1.95 2.47
N HIS A 713 38.32 1.69 3.75
CA HIS A 713 36.98 1.29 4.12
C HIS A 713 35.99 2.44 3.96
N ILE A 714 34.81 2.16 3.45
CA ILE A 714 33.74 3.14 3.38
C ILE A 714 33.26 3.51 4.79
N SER A 715 33.05 4.81 5.05
CA SER A 715 32.49 5.26 6.31
C SER A 715 31.00 4.86 6.40
N GLU A 716 30.57 4.35 7.58
CA GLU A 716 29.16 4.02 7.86
C GLU A 716 28.19 5.19 7.63
N TYR A 717 28.68 6.43 7.79
CA TYR A 717 27.92 7.64 7.51
C TYR A 717 27.39 7.70 6.07
N PHE A 718 28.13 7.19 5.09
CA PHE A 718 27.74 7.16 3.67
C PHE A 718 26.79 6.03 3.31
N LEU A 719 26.58 5.06 4.20
CA LEU A 719 25.69 3.91 4.01
C LEU A 719 24.27 4.16 4.56
N HIS A 720 23.94 5.38 4.96
CA HIS A 720 22.59 5.75 5.36
C HIS A 720 21.67 5.90 4.15
N PHE A 721 20.81 4.88 3.95
CA PHE A 721 19.80 4.90 2.91
C PHE A 721 18.55 5.65 3.34
N GLU A 722 18.24 6.77 2.68
CA GLU A 722 17.03 7.53 2.92
C GLU A 722 15.86 7.01 2.07
N PRO A 723 14.64 6.86 2.65
CA PRO A 723 13.47 6.52 1.87
C PRO A 723 13.10 7.67 0.92
N ILE A 724 12.75 7.35 -0.32
CA ILE A 724 12.19 8.36 -1.25
C ILE A 724 10.81 8.76 -0.73
N ARG A 725 10.60 10.06 -0.55
CA ARG A 725 9.32 10.63 -0.10
C ARG A 725 8.16 10.17 -0.99
N GLY A 726 7.14 9.60 -0.37
CA GLY A 726 5.90 9.19 -1.06
C GLY A 726 5.95 7.85 -1.78
N VAL A 727 7.06 7.09 -1.70
CA VAL A 727 7.16 5.75 -2.30
C VAL A 727 7.74 4.78 -1.27
N GLU A 728 6.86 4.06 -0.57
CA GLU A 728 7.28 2.99 0.34
C GLU A 728 8.05 1.90 -0.43
N GLY A 729 9.20 1.48 0.11
CA GLY A 729 10.03 0.42 -0.48
C GLY A 729 11.05 0.88 -1.52
N ILE A 730 11.29 2.19 -1.68
CA ILE A 730 12.43 2.72 -2.43
C ILE A 730 13.27 3.60 -1.50
N LYS A 731 14.56 3.29 -1.42
CA LYS A 731 15.55 4.01 -0.64
C LYS A 731 16.66 4.49 -1.56
N THR A 732 17.26 5.63 -1.29
CA THR A 732 18.38 6.18 -2.05
C THR A 732 19.50 6.61 -1.14
N ALA A 733 20.72 6.59 -1.64
CA ALA A 733 21.90 7.16 -1.00
C ALA A 733 22.80 7.81 -2.05
N SER A 734 23.66 8.72 -1.58
CA SER A 734 24.76 9.29 -2.37
C SER A 734 26.06 8.98 -1.66
N VAL A 735 26.98 8.33 -2.35
CA VAL A 735 28.26 7.86 -1.82
C VAL A 735 29.38 8.57 -2.57
N MET A 736 30.41 9.02 -1.86
CA MET A 736 31.59 9.62 -2.46
C MET A 736 32.61 8.53 -2.82
N PHE A 737 33.08 8.53 -4.08
CA PHE A 737 34.20 7.75 -4.56
C PHE A 737 35.24 8.76 -5.04
N ASP A 738 36.25 9.04 -4.24
CA ASP A 738 37.16 10.18 -4.42
C ASP A 738 36.37 11.50 -4.59
N ASP A 739 36.47 12.16 -5.74
CA ASP A 739 35.75 13.42 -6.05
C ASP A 739 34.39 13.16 -6.75
N ASP A 740 34.02 11.90 -7.06
CA ASP A 740 32.81 11.55 -7.78
C ASP A 740 31.68 11.16 -6.83
N VAL A 741 30.47 11.72 -7.04
CA VAL A 741 29.27 11.38 -6.32
C VAL A 741 28.53 10.24 -7.02
N ILE A 742 28.47 9.09 -6.40
CA ILE A 742 27.74 7.90 -6.87
C ILE A 742 26.35 7.87 -6.25
N ASN A 743 25.30 8.07 -7.05
CA ASN A 743 23.93 7.95 -6.59
C ASN A 743 23.43 6.51 -6.77
N VAL A 744 22.81 5.96 -5.73
CA VAL A 744 22.33 4.58 -5.69
C VAL A 744 20.88 4.50 -5.25
N ALA A 745 20.17 3.41 -5.65
CA ALA A 745 18.81 3.16 -5.24
C ALA A 745 18.57 1.69 -4.90
N ALA A 746 17.89 1.41 -3.80
CA ALA A 746 17.43 0.08 -3.41
C ALA A 746 15.90 0.02 -3.47
N ILE A 747 15.36 -0.92 -4.25
CA ILE A 747 13.93 -1.04 -4.56
C ILE A 747 13.40 -2.38 -4.06
N SER A 748 12.30 -2.33 -3.31
CA SER A 748 11.60 -3.49 -2.75
C SER A 748 10.20 -3.61 -3.32
N GLY A 749 9.90 -4.74 -3.96
CA GLY A 749 8.63 -5.04 -4.61
C GLY A 749 8.58 -4.66 -6.10
N LEU A 750 8.12 -5.59 -6.96
CA LEU A 750 8.09 -5.37 -8.42
C LEU A 750 7.14 -4.25 -8.85
N ALA A 751 6.07 -3.97 -8.10
CA ALA A 751 5.21 -2.82 -8.37
C ALA A 751 5.98 -1.50 -8.22
N ASN A 752 6.87 -1.41 -7.21
CA ASN A 752 7.75 -0.26 -7.03
C ASN A 752 8.81 -0.18 -8.13
N ALA A 753 9.39 -1.33 -8.52
CA ALA A 753 10.33 -1.39 -9.63
C ALA A 753 9.70 -0.88 -10.94
N ARG A 754 8.49 -1.34 -11.28
CA ARG A 754 7.74 -0.86 -12.45
C ARG A 754 7.48 0.66 -12.39
N LYS A 755 7.01 1.16 -11.24
CA LYS A 755 6.80 2.61 -11.07
C LYS A 755 8.10 3.40 -11.22
N PHE A 756 9.17 2.91 -10.63
CA PHE A 756 10.49 3.55 -10.69
C PHE A 756 11.01 3.62 -12.13
N ILE A 757 10.99 2.51 -12.86
CA ILE A 757 11.43 2.44 -14.27
C ILE A 757 10.59 3.40 -15.12
N ASN A 758 9.26 3.29 -15.09
CA ASN A 758 8.36 4.14 -15.88
C ASN A 758 8.50 5.65 -15.56
N THR A 759 8.78 6.00 -14.30
CA THR A 759 8.96 7.40 -13.88
C THR A 759 10.30 7.96 -14.34
N ILE A 760 11.34 7.15 -14.26
CA ILE A 760 12.70 7.50 -14.63
C ILE A 760 12.83 7.62 -16.15
N GLU A 761 12.22 6.70 -16.90
CA GLU A 761 12.21 6.70 -18.35
C GLU A 761 11.56 7.97 -18.91
N ARG A 762 10.36 8.34 -18.42
CA ARG A 762 9.67 9.57 -18.83
C ARG A 762 10.43 10.86 -18.57
N ARG A 763 11.32 10.87 -17.56
CA ARG A 763 12.11 12.06 -17.16
C ARG A 763 13.57 12.00 -17.61
N HIS A 764 14.00 10.94 -18.29
CA HIS A 764 15.41 10.64 -18.59
C HIS A 764 16.29 10.65 -17.31
N ALA A 765 15.67 10.41 -16.15
CA ALA A 765 16.31 10.61 -14.84
C ALA A 765 17.02 9.35 -14.32
N TRP A 766 16.88 8.19 -14.99
CA TRP A 766 17.60 6.99 -14.58
C TRP A 766 19.12 7.10 -14.75
N LYS A 767 19.60 7.91 -15.70
CA LYS A 767 21.01 8.29 -15.81
C LYS A 767 21.56 9.00 -14.57
N LYS A 768 20.69 9.39 -13.62
CA LYS A 768 21.09 9.98 -12.35
C LYS A 768 21.70 8.95 -11.39
N TYR A 769 21.31 7.68 -11.52
CA TYR A 769 21.80 6.60 -10.66
C TYR A 769 22.88 5.80 -11.34
N SER A 770 23.86 5.31 -10.58
CA SER A 770 24.95 4.48 -11.08
C SER A 770 24.76 3.00 -10.74
N LEU A 771 24.14 2.70 -9.60
CA LEU A 771 23.89 1.34 -9.14
C LEU A 771 22.46 1.25 -8.56
N ILE A 772 21.71 0.21 -8.92
CA ILE A 772 20.33 0.00 -8.48
C ILE A 772 20.11 -1.45 -8.05
N GLU A 773 19.76 -1.64 -6.79
CA GLU A 773 19.28 -2.93 -6.30
C GLU A 773 17.79 -3.07 -6.50
N VAL A 774 17.33 -4.24 -7.00
CA VAL A 774 15.89 -4.58 -7.05
C VAL A 774 15.64 -5.94 -6.41
N MET A 775 14.86 -5.93 -5.34
CA MET A 775 14.32 -7.12 -4.69
C MET A 775 12.84 -7.29 -5.01
N ALA A 776 12.45 -8.37 -5.67
CA ALA A 776 11.07 -8.64 -6.07
C ALA A 776 10.10 -8.71 -4.88
N CYS A 777 10.54 -9.29 -3.76
CA CYS A 777 9.71 -9.46 -2.58
C CYS A 777 9.74 -8.22 -1.68
N PRO A 778 8.60 -7.78 -1.09
CA PRO A 778 8.59 -6.68 -0.13
C PRO A 778 9.45 -6.96 1.10
N GLY A 779 10.48 -6.11 1.32
CA GLY A 779 11.47 -6.24 2.38
C GLY A 779 12.68 -7.12 2.03
N GLY A 780 12.78 -7.63 0.79
CA GLY A 780 13.84 -8.53 0.37
C GLY A 780 13.55 -10.01 0.64
N CYS A 781 14.58 -10.84 0.69
CA CYS A 781 14.49 -12.30 0.85
C CYS A 781 13.87 -12.75 2.19
N ILE A 782 13.94 -11.92 3.22
CA ILE A 782 13.23 -12.15 4.51
C ILE A 782 11.71 -12.22 4.35
N GLY A 783 11.14 -11.62 3.30
CA GLY A 783 9.74 -11.68 2.90
C GLY A 783 9.48 -12.63 1.73
N GLY A 784 10.40 -13.53 1.42
CA GLY A 784 10.33 -14.45 0.29
C GLY A 784 9.16 -15.42 0.30
N GLY A 785 8.72 -15.86 -0.87
CA GLY A 785 7.56 -16.75 -1.04
C GLY A 785 7.67 -18.11 -0.34
N GLY A 786 8.88 -18.56 -0.02
CA GLY A 786 9.19 -19.79 0.70
C GLY A 786 9.34 -19.66 2.23
N GLN A 787 9.25 -18.44 2.77
CA GLN A 787 9.37 -18.16 4.20
C GLN A 787 8.14 -18.60 5.00
N PRO A 788 8.24 -18.76 6.33
CA PRO A 788 7.13 -19.05 7.22
C PRO A 788 5.96 -18.07 7.02
N ARG A 789 4.74 -18.62 7.10
CA ARG A 789 3.51 -17.81 7.01
C ARG A 789 3.26 -17.10 8.33
N THR A 790 3.02 -15.81 8.29
CA THR A 790 2.65 -15.00 9.45
C THR A 790 1.24 -14.44 9.28
N LYS A 791 0.55 -14.19 10.40
CA LYS A 791 -0.73 -13.46 10.36
C LYS A 791 -0.51 -12.07 9.76
N LEU A 792 -1.50 -11.54 9.05
CA LEU A 792 -1.36 -10.24 8.37
C LEU A 792 -0.97 -9.13 9.35
N SER A 793 -1.56 -9.12 10.54
CA SER A 793 -1.26 -8.18 11.64
C SER A 793 0.18 -8.27 12.19
N GLN A 794 0.85 -9.39 12.02
CA GLN A 794 2.21 -9.64 12.54
C GLN A 794 3.28 -9.61 11.44
N ALA A 795 2.88 -9.44 10.18
CA ALA A 795 3.79 -9.58 9.03
C ALA A 795 4.90 -8.51 9.02
N VAL A 796 4.60 -7.31 9.49
CA VAL A 796 5.59 -6.21 9.59
C VAL A 796 6.57 -6.49 10.73
N GLU A 797 6.07 -6.88 11.90
CA GLU A 797 6.88 -7.23 13.08
C GLU A 797 7.84 -8.38 12.76
N ALA A 798 7.35 -9.46 12.16
CA ALA A 798 8.18 -10.59 11.77
C ALA A 798 9.31 -10.19 10.82
N LYS A 799 9.03 -9.34 9.83
CA LYS A 799 10.06 -8.83 8.92
C LYS A 799 11.09 -7.97 9.64
N LYS A 800 10.65 -7.03 10.50
CA LYS A 800 11.56 -6.18 11.29
C LYS A 800 12.50 -7.03 12.17
N ALA A 801 11.95 -8.04 12.84
CA ALA A 801 12.73 -8.94 13.68
C ALA A 801 13.77 -9.74 12.88
N ARG A 802 13.39 -10.27 11.71
CA ARG A 802 14.31 -10.99 10.81
C ARG A 802 15.43 -10.09 10.29
N VAL A 803 15.11 -8.83 9.92
CA VAL A 803 16.11 -7.83 9.49
C VAL A 803 17.09 -7.52 10.62
N ALA A 804 16.58 -7.21 11.82
CA ALA A 804 17.40 -6.90 12.97
C ALA A 804 18.37 -8.05 13.30
N SER A 805 17.93 -9.30 13.12
CA SER A 805 18.78 -10.46 13.35
C SER A 805 19.87 -10.67 12.29
N LEU A 806 19.62 -10.28 11.03
CA LEU A 806 20.66 -10.30 9.99
C LEU A 806 21.75 -9.27 10.27
N TYR A 807 21.38 -8.03 10.62
CA TYR A 807 22.37 -7.01 10.97
C TYR A 807 23.12 -7.35 12.25
N ARG A 808 22.44 -7.92 13.27
CA ARG A 808 23.15 -8.41 14.45
C ARG A 808 24.19 -9.49 14.13
N LEU A 809 23.90 -10.38 13.18
CA LEU A 809 24.88 -11.38 12.72
C LEU A 809 26.02 -10.74 11.92
N ASP A 810 25.79 -9.66 11.18
CA ASP A 810 26.85 -8.85 10.53
C ASP A 810 27.74 -8.20 11.61
N ASP A 811 27.13 -7.54 12.61
CA ASP A 811 27.83 -6.88 13.72
C ASP A 811 28.68 -7.87 14.56
N GLU A 812 28.20 -9.11 14.74
CA GLU A 812 28.89 -10.19 15.49
C GLU A 812 29.95 -10.92 14.65
N CYS A 813 30.04 -10.63 13.34
CA CYS A 813 30.99 -11.32 12.45
C CYS A 813 32.38 -10.66 12.51
N ASP A 814 33.45 -11.47 12.58
CA ASP A 814 34.82 -10.95 12.54
C ASP A 814 35.23 -10.40 11.16
N ILE A 815 34.54 -10.82 10.12
CA ILE A 815 34.76 -10.44 8.71
C ILE A 815 33.59 -9.64 8.23
N HIS A 816 33.74 -8.34 7.99
CA HIS A 816 32.64 -7.47 7.57
C HIS A 816 32.49 -7.27 6.07
N ALA A 817 33.56 -7.46 5.31
CA ALA A 817 33.57 -7.26 3.88
C ALA A 817 34.05 -8.51 3.11
N SER A 818 33.46 -8.73 1.92
CA SER A 818 33.72 -9.95 1.13
C SER A 818 35.20 -10.14 0.75
N TRP A 819 35.91 -9.05 0.48
CA TRP A 819 37.34 -9.10 0.14
C TRP A 819 38.24 -9.48 1.32
N GLU A 820 37.78 -9.45 2.57
CA GLU A 820 38.49 -9.87 3.78
C GLU A 820 38.45 -11.40 4.00
N ASN A 821 37.53 -12.11 3.39
CA ASN A 821 37.31 -13.55 3.50
C ASN A 821 38.56 -14.31 2.94
N GLN A 822 39.26 -15.04 3.81
CA GLN A 822 40.46 -15.73 3.44
C GLN A 822 40.22 -16.94 2.53
N GLU A 823 39.18 -17.73 2.76
CA GLU A 823 38.82 -18.86 1.90
C GLU A 823 38.49 -18.36 0.48
N LEU A 824 37.80 -17.20 0.38
CA LEU A 824 37.49 -16.56 -0.91
C LEU A 824 38.79 -16.10 -1.65
N ARG A 825 39.70 -15.45 -0.94
CA ARG A 825 40.99 -15.02 -1.51
C ARG A 825 41.84 -16.20 -2.01
N MET A 826 41.81 -17.31 -1.25
CA MET A 826 42.47 -18.53 -1.68
C MET A 826 41.83 -19.12 -2.93
N LEU A 827 40.49 -19.13 -3.00
CA LEU A 827 39.76 -19.59 -4.19
C LEU A 827 40.13 -18.79 -5.45
N TYR A 828 40.19 -17.45 -5.33
CA TYR A 828 40.62 -16.60 -6.45
C TYR A 828 42.06 -16.88 -6.84
N LYS A 829 42.97 -16.95 -5.87
CA LYS A 829 44.38 -17.20 -6.13
C LYS A 829 44.66 -18.57 -6.75
N ASP A 830 43.99 -19.62 -6.24
CA ASP A 830 44.31 -21.01 -6.59
C ASP A 830 43.51 -21.52 -7.79
N PHE A 831 42.38 -20.88 -8.13
CA PHE A 831 41.47 -21.45 -9.10
C PHE A 831 40.83 -20.44 -10.05
N LEU A 832 40.29 -19.35 -9.54
CA LEU A 832 39.55 -18.37 -10.35
C LEU A 832 40.44 -17.32 -11.03
N GLU A 833 41.71 -17.18 -10.64
CA GLU A 833 42.71 -16.24 -11.18
C GLU A 833 42.46 -14.77 -10.87
N GLY A 834 41.28 -14.40 -10.42
CA GLY A 834 40.84 -13.03 -10.07
C GLY A 834 39.41 -12.73 -10.52
N PRO A 835 38.79 -11.63 -9.98
CA PRO A 835 37.50 -11.18 -10.47
C PRO A 835 37.57 -10.83 -11.97
N LEU A 836 36.45 -11.10 -12.68
CA LEU A 836 36.29 -10.89 -14.12
C LEU A 836 37.32 -11.63 -15.01
N SER A 837 38.09 -12.57 -14.45
CA SER A 837 38.97 -13.44 -15.23
C SER A 837 38.20 -14.36 -16.16
N TYR A 838 38.88 -15.08 -17.02
CA TYR A 838 38.24 -16.09 -17.89
C TYR A 838 37.53 -17.17 -17.06
N MET A 839 38.19 -17.67 -15.99
CA MET A 839 37.60 -18.73 -15.16
C MET A 839 36.44 -18.21 -14.32
N SER A 840 36.56 -16.99 -13.75
CA SER A 840 35.43 -16.32 -13.07
C SER A 840 34.25 -16.11 -14.01
N THR A 841 34.48 -15.62 -15.22
CA THR A 841 33.45 -15.40 -16.22
C THR A 841 32.72 -16.69 -16.60
N LEU A 842 33.49 -17.78 -16.79
CA LEU A 842 32.90 -19.09 -17.11
C LEU A 842 32.00 -19.64 -16.01
N LEU A 843 32.41 -19.48 -14.75
CA LEU A 843 31.74 -20.12 -13.59
C LEU A 843 30.76 -19.23 -12.85
N LEU A 844 30.99 -17.89 -12.84
CA LEU A 844 30.26 -16.96 -11.98
C LEU A 844 29.41 -15.96 -12.77
N HIS A 845 29.54 -15.91 -14.12
CA HIS A 845 28.76 -15.00 -14.95
C HIS A 845 27.72 -15.74 -15.82
N THR A 846 26.73 -15.01 -16.29
CA THR A 846 25.65 -15.53 -17.12
C THR A 846 25.13 -14.44 -18.07
N HIS A 847 24.17 -14.78 -18.89
CA HIS A 847 23.47 -13.86 -19.77
C HIS A 847 21.96 -14.03 -19.65
N PHE A 848 21.21 -13.06 -20.14
CA PHE A 848 19.76 -12.99 -20.01
C PHE A 848 19.10 -12.86 -21.37
N PHE A 849 17.82 -13.29 -21.48
CA PHE A 849 17.11 -13.40 -22.72
C PHE A 849 15.92 -12.47 -22.79
N ASN A 850 15.68 -11.88 -23.94
CA ASN A 850 14.43 -11.17 -24.19
C ASN A 850 13.25 -12.17 -24.31
N LYS A 851 12.36 -12.17 -23.32
CA LYS A 851 11.15 -13.00 -23.24
C LYS A 851 9.87 -12.20 -23.50
N HIS A 852 9.95 -10.99 -24.00
CA HIS A 852 8.80 -10.11 -24.24
C HIS A 852 7.74 -10.76 -25.15
N TYR A 853 8.15 -11.68 -26.04
CA TYR A 853 7.26 -12.47 -26.88
C TYR A 853 6.20 -13.27 -26.10
N MET A 854 6.43 -13.55 -24.83
CA MET A 854 5.48 -14.27 -23.97
C MET A 854 4.19 -13.45 -23.71
N LEU A 855 4.23 -12.14 -23.85
CA LEU A 855 3.06 -11.27 -23.68
C LEU A 855 2.08 -11.33 -24.87
N GLY A 856 2.48 -11.92 -26.01
CA GLY A 856 1.67 -12.00 -27.22
C GLY A 856 1.66 -10.73 -28.05
N LYS A 857 1.01 -10.78 -29.24
CA LYS A 857 1.06 -9.67 -30.22
C LYS A 857 0.15 -8.48 -29.88
N ASP A 858 -0.88 -8.68 -29.04
CA ASP A 858 -1.90 -7.66 -28.77
C ASP A 858 -1.64 -6.80 -27.52
N ASP A 859 -0.66 -7.17 -26.70
CA ASP A 859 -0.33 -6.45 -25.47
C ASP A 859 0.86 -5.46 -25.63
N GLN A 860 1.17 -5.03 -26.85
CA GLN A 860 1.88 -3.77 -27.07
C GLN A 860 0.95 -2.58 -26.75
N VAL A 861 0.29 -2.64 -25.62
CA VAL A 861 -0.47 -1.50 -25.11
C VAL A 861 0.55 -0.55 -24.46
N GLU A 862 0.91 0.48 -25.22
CA GLU A 862 1.43 1.70 -24.59
C GLU A 862 0.54 2.02 -23.37
N PRO A 863 1.12 2.39 -22.23
CA PRO A 863 0.33 2.84 -21.10
C PRO A 863 -0.52 4.03 -21.58
N LYS A 864 -1.83 3.86 -21.62
CA LYS A 864 -2.75 4.96 -21.92
C LYS A 864 -2.43 6.11 -20.99
N LYS A 865 -2.13 7.26 -21.62
CA LYS A 865 -1.80 8.54 -21.03
C LYS A 865 -2.76 8.98 -19.94
#